data_2674b80fe2a5a9476f1c665c373f8d13
#
_entry.id   2674b80fe2a5a9476f1c665c373f8d13
#
_cell.length_a   1.000
_cell.length_b   1.000
_cell.length_c   1.000
_cell.angle_alpha   90.00
_cell.angle_beta   90.00
_cell.angle_gamma   90.00
#
_symmetry.space_group_name_H-M   'P 1'
#
loop_
_entity.id
_entity.type
_entity.pdbx_description
1 polymer ?
#
loop_
_entity_poly.entity_id
_entity_poly.type
_entity_poly.pdbx_seq_one_letter_code
_entity_poly.pdbx_strand_id
1 'polypeptide(L)'
;MRPIKGAVLVDQLAEAIQHIEGQFTEVEVETPDIADAENERHILPADPDVKNFSYTVVDGEVYYRENSVMTQVELSDTAKGRVTGMVELRQIVNELIDQQLNDYPDADIKATQEKLNTAYDAFSAKYGLLNDRKNGRLFEQDSSYYLLCSLENLDEQGRLKSKAAMFTKRTIRPECTVTNVDTPTEALAVSIGERGRVDLPYMAELLGTPGDYERITSELSGVIFKDPGADPTDPEAGWRMADEYLSGNVRAKLRMAQLAAETNPEFAVNVTALEKAQPKDLEASEIDVRLGATWLAPEIIQKFMAETFQIPYYLRHAVKVRYSPYTAEWRIEGKSAMGRGDIISSETYGTSRANAYKILEDTLNLKDVRIYDAIEDEEGKLKRILNKTDTMLAQQKQQVIKDAFANWIWKDPQRRIALVKQYNELFNSSRPREYDGSHIHLVGMNPEITLREHQRNAIAHVLYGGNTLLAHEVGAGKTFEMAASAMEAKRLGLCQKSLFVVPNHLTEQWASEFLHLYPNAKLLVARKKDFETANRKKFCARIATGDYDAVIIGHSQFERIPLSYERQERIIQEQIDETLAAIEELKANAGENFSIKQMEKTRKTLETKLEKLRSDARKDDVITFEQLGVDRLFVDESHFYKNLFLTTKMRNVAGLSTSEAQKSSDMFGKCRYLDEITGGRGVVFATGTPMSNSMSELYTVMRYLQYGTLQQKGLTHFDCWASTFGETTRSEERRVGKECRSRWSPYH
;
A
#
# COMPACT_ATOMS: atom_id res chain seq x y z
N MET A 1 3.08 31.11 26.02
CA MET A 1 3.98 32.30 26.12
C MET A 1 5.06 32.20 25.05
N ARG A 2 5.35 33.28 24.33
CA ARG A 2 6.53 33.32 23.43
C ARG A 2 7.69 33.95 24.20
N PRO A 3 8.89 33.34 24.22
CA PRO A 3 10.02 33.93 24.94
C PRO A 3 10.42 35.26 24.30
N ILE A 4 10.66 36.26 25.12
CA ILE A 4 11.17 37.57 24.70
C ILE A 4 12.64 37.38 24.32
N LYS A 5 13.03 37.82 23.13
CA LYS A 5 14.38 37.66 22.60
C LYS A 5 15.41 38.37 23.51
N GLY A 6 16.27 37.59 24.15
CA GLY A 6 17.35 38.08 25.03
C GLY A 6 17.10 37.96 26.55
N ALA A 7 15.95 37.45 26.98
CA ALA A 7 15.69 37.22 28.40
C ALA A 7 15.91 35.74 28.77
N VAL A 8 16.42 35.49 29.94
CA VAL A 8 16.64 34.14 30.48
C VAL A 8 15.27 33.55 30.87
N LEU A 9 14.96 32.35 30.40
CA LEU A 9 13.66 31.71 30.61
C LEU A 9 13.29 31.53 32.11
N VAL A 10 14.30 31.34 32.95
CA VAL A 10 14.15 31.19 34.41
C VAL A 10 13.64 32.48 35.05
N ASP A 11 14.12 33.64 34.60
CA ASP A 11 13.71 34.94 35.14
C ASP A 11 12.27 35.26 34.73
N GLN A 12 11.89 34.94 33.49
CA GLN A 12 10.52 35.11 33.00
C GLN A 12 9.51 34.19 33.70
N LEU A 13 9.93 32.96 34.04
CA LEU A 13 9.10 32.05 34.85
C LEU A 13 8.96 32.52 36.30
N ALA A 14 10.06 33.02 36.88
CA ALA A 14 10.02 33.57 38.25
C ALA A 14 9.09 34.79 38.36
N GLU A 15 9.14 35.69 37.35
CA GLU A 15 8.28 36.86 37.29
C GLU A 15 6.82 36.48 37.02
N ALA A 16 6.54 35.47 36.17
CA ALA A 16 5.19 34.98 35.94
C ALA A 16 4.59 34.29 37.16
N ILE A 17 5.39 33.62 37.99
CA ILE A 17 4.94 32.96 39.22
C ILE A 17 4.61 34.00 40.28
N GLN A 18 5.32 35.12 40.37
CA GLN A 18 5.02 36.22 41.32
C GLN A 18 3.68 36.90 41.06
N HIS A 19 3.13 36.82 39.87
CA HIS A 19 1.82 37.40 39.51
C HIS A 19 0.66 36.42 39.61
N ILE A 20 0.84 35.19 40.11
CA ILE A 20 -0.22 34.24 40.34
C ILE A 20 -0.79 34.56 41.72
N GLU A 21 -1.88 35.35 41.75
CA GLU A 21 -2.71 35.54 42.92
C GLU A 21 -3.55 34.24 43.13
N GLY A 22 -2.97 33.27 43.82
CA GLY A 22 -3.65 32.08 44.30
C GLY A 22 -3.41 31.92 45.79
N GLN A 23 -4.45 31.72 46.56
CA GLN A 23 -4.31 31.25 47.96
C GLN A 23 -3.77 29.81 47.87
N PHE A 24 -2.49 29.66 48.08
CA PHE A 24 -1.91 28.36 48.40
C PHE A 24 -2.33 28.04 49.84
N THR A 25 -3.30 27.16 50.02
CA THR A 25 -3.45 26.46 51.28
C THR A 25 -2.24 25.50 51.36
N GLU A 26 -1.35 25.72 52.31
CA GLU A 26 -0.43 24.68 52.73
C GLU A 26 -1.30 23.50 53.17
N VAL A 27 -1.44 22.50 52.33
CA VAL A 27 -1.86 21.18 52.78
C VAL A 27 -0.62 20.65 53.52
N GLU A 28 -0.65 20.68 54.85
CA GLU A 28 0.22 19.80 55.62
C GLU A 28 -0.07 18.40 55.11
N VAL A 29 0.82 17.91 54.24
CA VAL A 29 0.90 16.50 53.97
C VAL A 29 1.41 15.93 55.29
N GLU A 30 0.51 15.46 56.13
CA GLU A 30 0.88 14.53 57.16
C GLU A 30 1.65 13.43 56.44
N THR A 31 2.97 13.48 56.54
CA THR A 31 3.80 12.31 56.22
C THR A 31 3.30 11.24 57.17
N PRO A 32 2.67 10.17 56.71
CA PRO A 32 2.31 9.08 57.57
C PRO A 32 3.58 8.65 58.26
N ASP A 33 3.54 8.62 59.56
CA ASP A 33 4.64 8.07 60.37
C ASP A 33 4.98 6.71 59.82
N ILE A 34 6.24 6.57 59.36
CA ILE A 34 6.81 5.34 58.79
C ILE A 34 6.96 4.26 59.89
N ALA A 35 6.27 4.40 61.00
CA ALA A 35 6.37 3.51 62.13
C ALA A 35 5.29 2.40 62.20
N ASP A 36 4.27 2.38 61.31
CA ASP A 36 3.22 1.34 61.34
C ASP A 36 2.95 0.75 59.92
N ALA A 37 3.98 0.43 59.18
CA ALA A 37 3.85 -0.28 57.92
C ALA A 37 4.31 -1.74 58.06
N GLU A 38 3.69 -2.49 58.90
CA GLU A 38 3.59 -3.94 58.79
C GLU A 38 2.50 -4.33 57.80
N ASN A 39 2.45 -3.71 56.63
CA ASN A 39 1.86 -4.22 55.41
C ASN A 39 2.95 -4.18 54.35
N GLU A 40 3.91 -5.12 54.45
CA GLU A 40 4.81 -5.46 53.34
C GLU A 40 3.94 -5.98 52.20
N ARG A 41 3.46 -5.05 51.35
CA ARG A 41 2.96 -5.45 50.02
C ARG A 41 4.11 -6.15 49.34
N HIS A 42 3.99 -7.48 49.14
CA HIS A 42 4.97 -8.24 48.45
C HIS A 42 5.07 -7.66 47.00
N ILE A 43 6.20 -7.02 46.73
CA ILE A 43 6.53 -6.47 45.40
C ILE A 43 7.49 -7.46 44.75
N LEU A 44 7.07 -7.98 43.62
CA LEU A 44 7.91 -8.85 42.79
C LEU A 44 8.43 -8.07 41.56
N PRO A 45 9.64 -8.39 41.05
CA PRO A 45 10.06 -7.90 39.76
C PRO A 45 9.09 -8.39 38.68
N ALA A 46 8.83 -7.53 37.67
CA ALA A 46 7.88 -7.86 36.62
C ALA A 46 8.36 -9.07 35.80
N ASP A 47 7.51 -10.08 35.69
CA ASP A 47 7.70 -11.17 34.75
C ASP A 47 7.57 -10.65 33.31
N PRO A 48 8.54 -10.87 32.41
CA PRO A 48 8.47 -10.44 31.01
C PRO A 48 7.21 -10.95 30.29
N ASP A 49 6.72 -12.12 30.62
CA ASP A 49 5.59 -12.78 29.96
C ASP A 49 4.23 -12.26 30.41
N VAL A 50 4.17 -11.53 31.52
CA VAL A 50 2.95 -10.87 32.00
C VAL A 50 2.84 -9.50 31.36
N LYS A 51 1.73 -9.21 30.69
CA LYS A 51 1.49 -7.89 30.08
C LYS A 51 1.40 -6.79 31.13
N ASN A 52 1.82 -5.58 30.76
CA ASN A 52 1.69 -4.39 31.62
C ASN A 52 0.21 -4.05 31.87
N PHE A 53 -0.12 -3.54 33.03
CA PHE A 53 -1.49 -3.24 33.48
C PHE A 53 -2.40 -4.47 33.46
N SER A 54 -1.89 -5.62 33.89
CA SER A 54 -2.63 -6.87 33.95
C SER A 54 -2.49 -7.55 35.30
N TYR A 55 -3.55 -8.23 35.72
CA TYR A 55 -3.50 -9.11 36.86
C TYR A 55 -2.77 -10.41 36.50
N THR A 56 -2.05 -10.96 37.45
CA THR A 56 -1.45 -12.30 37.35
C THR A 56 -1.58 -13.02 38.68
N VAL A 57 -1.44 -14.34 38.64
CA VAL A 57 -1.51 -15.18 39.82
C VAL A 57 -0.17 -15.87 40.01
N VAL A 58 0.53 -15.60 41.11
CA VAL A 58 1.80 -16.22 41.46
C VAL A 58 1.61 -16.89 42.84
N ASP A 59 1.90 -18.17 42.97
CA ASP A 59 1.75 -18.97 44.19
C ASP A 59 0.37 -18.88 44.83
N GLY A 60 -0.68 -18.71 43.99
CA GLY A 60 -2.07 -18.57 44.45
C GLY A 60 -2.45 -17.18 44.90
N GLU A 61 -1.56 -16.21 44.94
CA GLU A 61 -1.84 -14.80 45.26
C GLU A 61 -1.97 -13.95 43.99
N VAL A 62 -2.82 -12.91 44.04
CA VAL A 62 -3.10 -12.01 42.91
C VAL A 62 -2.13 -10.84 42.95
N TYR A 63 -1.45 -10.62 41.86
CA TYR A 63 -0.57 -9.48 41.64
C TYR A 63 -1.07 -8.65 40.46
N TYR A 64 -0.80 -7.36 40.52
CA TYR A 64 -1.05 -6.42 39.41
C TYR A 64 0.27 -5.87 38.90
N ARG A 65 0.54 -6.06 37.61
CA ARG A 65 1.76 -5.54 36.98
C ARG A 65 1.58 -4.10 36.57
N GLU A 66 2.45 -3.23 37.09
CA GLU A 66 2.59 -1.85 36.64
C GLU A 66 4.05 -1.57 36.35
N ASN A 67 4.35 -1.35 35.06
CA ASN A 67 5.72 -1.13 34.57
C ASN A 67 6.69 -2.30 34.90
N SER A 68 7.70 -2.04 35.71
CA SER A 68 8.75 -3.01 36.01
C SER A 68 8.50 -3.82 37.28
N VAL A 69 7.35 -3.66 37.92
CA VAL A 69 7.04 -4.30 39.18
C VAL A 69 5.65 -4.95 39.17
N MET A 70 5.47 -6.01 39.96
CA MET A 70 4.19 -6.63 40.26
C MET A 70 3.90 -6.46 41.73
N THR A 71 2.79 -5.80 42.02
CA THR A 71 2.37 -5.52 43.41
C THR A 71 1.23 -6.45 43.82
N GLN A 72 1.34 -7.10 44.96
CA GLN A 72 0.28 -7.95 45.48
C GLN A 72 -0.98 -7.12 45.73
N VAL A 73 -2.14 -7.65 45.35
CA VAL A 73 -3.44 -7.01 45.56
C VAL A 73 -4.20 -7.77 46.60
N GLU A 74 -4.49 -7.13 47.70
CA GLU A 74 -5.33 -7.71 48.76
C GLU A 74 -6.80 -7.78 48.33
N LEU A 75 -7.31 -8.99 48.24
CA LEU A 75 -8.68 -9.27 47.80
C LEU A 75 -9.34 -10.24 48.79
N SER A 76 -10.64 -10.12 48.97
CA SER A 76 -11.41 -11.14 49.69
C SER A 76 -11.38 -12.46 48.90
N ASP A 77 -11.53 -13.60 49.54
CA ASP A 77 -11.48 -14.93 48.90
C ASP A 77 -12.41 -15.04 47.69
N THR A 78 -13.60 -14.46 47.77
CA THR A 78 -14.54 -14.43 46.66
C THR A 78 -14.05 -13.52 45.49
N ALA A 79 -13.45 -12.37 45.80
CA ALA A 79 -12.89 -11.47 44.80
C ALA A 79 -11.63 -12.07 44.17
N LYS A 80 -10.78 -12.68 44.97
CA LYS A 80 -9.59 -13.43 44.53
C LYS A 80 -9.97 -14.56 43.56
N GLY A 81 -10.99 -15.37 43.92
CA GLY A 81 -11.48 -16.42 43.03
C GLY A 81 -12.06 -15.89 41.69
N ARG A 82 -12.70 -14.70 41.69
CA ARG A 82 -13.17 -14.04 40.47
C ARG A 82 -12.01 -13.61 39.58
N VAL A 83 -11.02 -12.92 40.14
CA VAL A 83 -9.85 -12.44 39.41
C VAL A 83 -9.05 -13.62 38.88
N THR A 84 -8.80 -14.66 39.67
CA THR A 84 -8.09 -15.88 39.26
C THR A 84 -8.79 -16.55 38.09
N GLY A 85 -10.11 -16.73 38.13
CA GLY A 85 -10.85 -17.32 37.01
C GLY A 85 -10.84 -16.46 35.72
N MET A 86 -10.85 -15.15 35.87
CA MET A 86 -10.74 -14.24 34.72
C MET A 86 -9.32 -14.22 34.15
N VAL A 87 -8.28 -14.34 34.95
CA VAL A 87 -6.89 -14.52 34.50
C VAL A 87 -6.74 -15.82 33.73
N GLU A 88 -7.30 -16.93 34.23
CA GLU A 88 -7.31 -18.22 33.54
C GLU A 88 -8.02 -18.12 32.18
N LEU A 89 -9.21 -17.55 32.12
CA LEU A 89 -9.94 -17.35 30.87
C LEU A 89 -9.14 -16.49 29.88
N ARG A 90 -8.48 -15.45 30.36
CA ARG A 90 -7.61 -14.60 29.54
C ARG A 90 -6.45 -15.39 28.92
N GLN A 91 -5.80 -16.22 29.70
CA GLN A 91 -4.70 -17.05 29.23
C GLN A 91 -5.16 -18.00 28.11
N ILE A 92 -6.30 -18.69 28.31
CA ILE A 92 -6.87 -19.59 27.30
C ILE A 92 -7.27 -18.84 26.03
N VAL A 93 -7.86 -17.65 26.14
CA VAL A 93 -8.24 -16.83 24.97
C VAL A 93 -7.01 -16.35 24.23
N ASN A 94 -5.96 -15.91 24.91
CA ASN A 94 -4.72 -15.49 24.28
C ASN A 94 -4.01 -16.70 23.60
N GLU A 95 -3.98 -17.87 24.22
CA GLU A 95 -3.50 -19.13 23.63
C GLU A 95 -4.28 -19.45 22.35
N LEU A 96 -5.60 -19.32 22.39
CA LEU A 96 -6.47 -19.58 21.23
C LEU A 96 -6.24 -18.58 20.09
N ILE A 97 -6.02 -17.30 20.40
CA ILE A 97 -5.67 -16.28 19.41
C ILE A 97 -4.32 -16.58 18.78
N ASP A 98 -3.32 -16.92 19.59
CA ASP A 98 -1.98 -17.24 19.12
C ASP A 98 -1.97 -18.49 18.22
N GLN A 99 -2.66 -19.56 18.63
CA GLN A 99 -2.82 -20.77 17.81
C GLN A 99 -3.47 -20.48 16.46
N GLN A 100 -4.51 -19.62 16.44
CA GLN A 100 -5.18 -19.24 15.19
C GLN A 100 -4.32 -18.33 14.30
N LEU A 101 -3.49 -17.46 14.88
CA LEU A 101 -2.58 -16.58 14.15
C LEU A 101 -1.42 -17.35 13.51
N ASN A 102 -0.91 -18.35 14.20
CA ASN A 102 0.26 -19.14 13.80
C ASN A 102 -0.09 -20.47 13.12
N ASP A 103 -1.36 -20.61 12.67
CA ASP A 103 -1.84 -21.74 11.86
C ASP A 103 -1.60 -23.13 12.51
N TYR A 104 -1.88 -23.24 13.81
CA TYR A 104 -1.85 -24.53 14.50
C TYR A 104 -2.92 -25.48 13.95
N PRO A 105 -2.69 -26.81 14.05
CA PRO A 105 -3.67 -27.82 13.61
C PRO A 105 -5.05 -27.61 14.25
N ASP A 106 -6.11 -27.84 13.49
CA ASP A 106 -7.50 -27.71 13.96
C ASP A 106 -7.83 -28.54 15.20
N ALA A 107 -7.13 -29.65 15.39
CA ALA A 107 -7.28 -30.51 16.57
C ALA A 107 -6.86 -29.75 17.84
N ASP A 108 -5.75 -29.00 17.79
CA ASP A 108 -5.23 -28.25 18.92
C ASP A 108 -6.14 -27.06 19.23
N ILE A 109 -6.61 -26.37 18.18
CA ILE A 109 -7.58 -25.26 18.31
C ILE A 109 -8.87 -25.75 18.95
N LYS A 110 -9.41 -26.90 18.52
CA LYS A 110 -10.61 -27.51 19.12
C LYS A 110 -10.40 -27.89 20.58
N ALA A 111 -9.25 -28.46 20.93
CA ALA A 111 -8.92 -28.78 22.30
C ALA A 111 -8.88 -27.53 23.20
N THR A 112 -8.31 -26.44 22.70
CA THR A 112 -8.29 -25.16 23.42
C THR A 112 -9.69 -24.53 23.50
N GLN A 113 -10.53 -24.67 22.46
CA GLN A 113 -11.95 -24.25 22.52
C GLN A 113 -12.75 -25.04 23.55
N GLU A 114 -12.55 -26.34 23.69
CA GLU A 114 -13.19 -27.17 24.75
C GLU A 114 -12.72 -26.73 26.12
N LYS A 115 -11.43 -26.44 26.30
CA LYS A 115 -10.84 -25.88 27.52
C LYS A 115 -11.48 -24.53 27.87
N LEU A 116 -11.63 -23.64 26.87
CA LEU A 116 -12.30 -22.35 27.04
C LEU A 116 -13.76 -22.51 27.45
N ASN A 117 -14.51 -23.41 26.82
CA ASN A 117 -15.91 -23.69 27.17
C ASN A 117 -16.03 -24.17 28.60
N THR A 118 -15.20 -25.13 29.00
CA THR A 118 -15.21 -25.72 30.36
C THR A 118 -14.89 -24.67 31.42
N ALA A 119 -13.85 -23.88 31.21
CA ALA A 119 -13.45 -22.80 32.12
C ALA A 119 -14.52 -21.70 32.22
N TYR A 120 -15.10 -21.29 31.08
CA TYR A 120 -16.17 -20.30 31.06
C TYR A 120 -17.44 -20.77 31.77
N ASP A 121 -17.88 -22.01 31.53
CA ASP A 121 -19.09 -22.56 32.14
C ASP A 121 -18.90 -22.72 33.66
N ALA A 122 -17.71 -23.15 34.10
CA ALA A 122 -17.37 -23.18 35.52
C ALA A 122 -17.35 -21.79 36.17
N PHE A 123 -16.77 -20.81 35.50
CA PHE A 123 -16.72 -19.42 35.96
C PHE A 123 -18.12 -18.80 36.04
N SER A 124 -18.90 -18.90 34.96
CA SER A 124 -20.21 -18.25 34.86
C SER A 124 -21.24 -18.87 35.86
N ALA A 125 -21.17 -20.18 36.08
CA ALA A 125 -22.00 -20.85 37.06
C ALA A 125 -21.74 -20.37 38.49
N LYS A 126 -20.48 -20.04 38.84
CA LYS A 126 -20.08 -19.65 40.18
C LYS A 126 -20.12 -18.14 40.43
N TYR A 127 -19.76 -17.34 39.40
CA TYR A 127 -19.50 -15.91 39.55
C TYR A 127 -20.40 -15.00 38.69
N GLY A 128 -21.26 -15.59 37.84
CA GLY A 128 -22.10 -14.84 36.90
C GLY A 128 -21.37 -14.48 35.61
N LEU A 129 -21.99 -13.64 34.81
CA LEU A 129 -21.43 -13.25 33.47
C LEU A 129 -20.18 -12.39 33.64
N LEU A 130 -19.27 -12.49 32.65
CA LEU A 130 -18.07 -11.64 32.60
C LEU A 130 -18.41 -10.15 32.53
N ASN A 131 -19.51 -9.82 31.87
CA ASN A 131 -20.04 -8.45 31.79
C ASN A 131 -20.79 -8.01 33.04
N ASP A 132 -20.95 -8.87 34.06
CA ASP A 132 -21.60 -8.48 35.33
C ASP A 132 -20.84 -7.37 36.03
N ARG A 133 -21.59 -6.42 36.57
CA ARG A 133 -21.04 -5.23 37.24
C ARG A 133 -20.04 -5.56 38.37
N LYS A 134 -20.23 -6.69 39.04
CA LYS A 134 -19.34 -7.17 40.13
C LYS A 134 -18.00 -7.64 39.58
N ASN A 135 -17.99 -8.31 38.44
CA ASN A 135 -16.78 -8.79 37.73
C ASN A 135 -16.06 -7.60 37.09
N GLY A 136 -16.83 -6.68 36.48
CA GLY A 136 -16.27 -5.46 35.87
C GLY A 136 -15.49 -4.61 36.86
N ARG A 137 -16.05 -4.31 38.02
CA ARG A 137 -15.37 -3.48 39.04
C ARG A 137 -14.04 -4.06 39.50
N LEU A 138 -13.90 -5.36 39.51
CA LEU A 138 -12.67 -6.04 39.97
C LEU A 138 -11.60 -6.14 38.86
N PHE A 139 -12.00 -6.19 37.60
CA PHE A 139 -11.11 -6.52 36.50
C PHE A 139 -11.04 -5.44 35.41
N GLU A 140 -11.79 -4.34 35.52
CA GLU A 140 -11.83 -3.26 34.54
C GLU A 140 -10.47 -2.59 34.33
N GLN A 141 -9.57 -2.65 35.28
CA GLN A 141 -8.20 -2.14 35.18
C GLN A 141 -7.28 -3.08 34.36
N ASP A 142 -7.69 -4.33 34.18
CA ASP A 142 -6.91 -5.28 33.31
C ASP A 142 -7.05 -4.91 31.86
N SER A 143 -5.94 -4.87 31.17
CA SER A 143 -5.87 -4.53 29.74
C SER A 143 -6.75 -5.44 28.86
N SER A 144 -6.91 -6.71 29.25
CA SER A 144 -7.69 -7.71 28.51
C SER A 144 -9.16 -7.82 28.97
N TYR A 145 -9.63 -6.96 29.88
CA TYR A 145 -11.00 -7.02 30.37
C TYR A 145 -12.05 -6.99 29.27
N TYR A 146 -11.87 -6.08 28.28
CA TYR A 146 -12.81 -5.97 27.17
C TYR A 146 -12.74 -7.16 26.19
N LEU A 147 -11.61 -7.82 26.09
CA LEU A 147 -11.47 -9.07 25.34
C LEU A 147 -12.32 -10.18 26.00
N LEU A 148 -12.27 -10.30 27.31
CA LEU A 148 -13.12 -11.25 28.03
C LEU A 148 -14.60 -10.90 27.92
N CYS A 149 -14.96 -9.63 28.04
CA CYS A 149 -16.34 -9.17 27.86
C CYS A 149 -16.90 -9.47 26.46
N SER A 150 -16.06 -9.52 25.42
CA SER A 150 -16.48 -9.83 24.05
C SER A 150 -16.81 -11.30 23.82
N LEU A 151 -16.50 -12.18 24.76
CA LEU A 151 -16.90 -13.57 24.74
C LEU A 151 -18.41 -13.78 24.94
N GLU A 152 -19.11 -12.76 25.42
CA GLU A 152 -20.56 -12.78 25.69
C GLU A 152 -21.30 -11.83 24.73
N ASN A 153 -22.26 -12.37 23.99
CA ASN A 153 -23.23 -11.57 23.25
C ASN A 153 -24.47 -11.36 24.12
N LEU A 154 -24.69 -10.12 24.54
CA LEU A 154 -25.79 -9.77 25.43
C LEU A 154 -26.98 -9.21 24.66
N ASP A 155 -28.21 -9.41 25.21
CA ASP A 155 -29.43 -8.74 24.75
C ASP A 155 -29.51 -7.28 25.29
N GLU A 156 -30.55 -6.54 24.90
CA GLU A 156 -30.75 -5.15 25.33
C GLU A 156 -30.97 -5.02 26.86
N GLN A 157 -31.32 -6.11 27.52
CA GLN A 157 -31.52 -6.18 28.98
C GLN A 157 -30.26 -6.67 29.71
N GLY A 158 -29.14 -6.90 29.00
CA GLY A 158 -27.88 -7.36 29.58
C GLY A 158 -27.84 -8.85 29.92
N ARG A 159 -28.74 -9.66 29.42
CA ARG A 159 -28.74 -11.12 29.59
C ARG A 159 -27.98 -11.80 28.47
N LEU A 160 -27.35 -12.93 28.77
CA LEU A 160 -26.62 -13.69 27.77
C LEU A 160 -27.55 -14.21 26.65
N LYS A 161 -27.35 -13.72 25.43
CA LYS A 161 -28.03 -14.20 24.23
C LYS A 161 -27.30 -15.42 23.64
N SER A 162 -25.99 -15.36 23.54
CA SER A 162 -25.12 -16.44 23.05
C SER A 162 -23.67 -16.21 23.46
N LYS A 163 -22.89 -17.26 23.51
CA LYS A 163 -21.42 -17.17 23.54
C LYS A 163 -20.90 -16.63 22.20
N ALA A 164 -19.72 -16.01 22.19
CA ALA A 164 -19.07 -15.57 20.95
C ALA A 164 -18.72 -16.75 20.04
N ALA A 165 -18.56 -16.49 18.74
CA ALA A 165 -18.25 -17.53 17.75
C ALA A 165 -16.91 -18.25 18.04
N MET A 166 -15.97 -17.60 18.68
CA MET A 166 -14.65 -18.14 19.05
C MET A 166 -14.73 -19.42 19.88
N PHE A 167 -15.80 -19.66 20.62
CA PHE A 167 -16.01 -20.87 21.41
C PHE A 167 -16.19 -22.14 20.56
N THR A 168 -16.61 -21.98 19.31
CA THR A 168 -16.99 -23.13 18.45
C THR A 168 -16.38 -23.06 17.05
N LYS A 169 -15.91 -21.90 16.65
CA LYS A 169 -15.36 -21.66 15.30
C LYS A 169 -13.99 -21.01 15.38
N ARG A 170 -13.18 -21.25 14.37
CA ARG A 170 -11.99 -20.46 14.11
C ARG A 170 -12.43 -19.07 13.61
N THR A 171 -12.06 -18.00 14.32
CA THR A 171 -12.47 -16.62 14.02
C THR A 171 -11.36 -15.78 13.43
N ILE A 172 -10.12 -16.27 13.52
CA ILE A 172 -8.91 -15.68 12.96
C ILE A 172 -8.33 -16.71 12.00
N ARG A 173 -8.13 -16.35 10.73
CA ARG A 173 -7.67 -17.24 9.66
C ARG A 173 -8.39 -18.62 9.66
N PRO A 174 -9.72 -18.64 9.59
CA PRO A 174 -10.39 -19.91 9.50
C PRO A 174 -9.99 -20.59 8.18
N GLU A 175 -9.53 -21.85 8.23
CA GLU A 175 -9.40 -22.66 7.03
C GLU A 175 -10.79 -22.94 6.49
N CYS A 176 -11.16 -22.29 5.40
CA CYS A 176 -12.33 -22.65 4.63
C CYS A 176 -11.84 -23.42 3.41
N THR A 177 -11.53 -24.69 3.58
CA THR A 177 -11.35 -25.56 2.43
C THR A 177 -12.71 -25.78 1.79
N VAL A 178 -12.92 -25.15 0.64
CA VAL A 178 -14.04 -25.48 -0.23
C VAL A 178 -13.76 -26.88 -0.77
N THR A 179 -14.48 -27.87 -0.29
CA THR A 179 -14.26 -29.29 -0.66
C THR A 179 -15.08 -29.72 -1.86
N ASN A 180 -16.10 -28.98 -2.23
CA ASN A 180 -16.98 -29.31 -3.36
C ASN A 180 -17.61 -28.04 -3.96
N VAL A 181 -17.75 -28.00 -5.28
CA VAL A 181 -18.41 -26.94 -6.03
C VAL A 181 -19.29 -27.54 -7.14
N ASP A 182 -20.29 -26.80 -7.58
CA ASP A 182 -21.28 -27.30 -8.53
C ASP A 182 -20.90 -27.05 -9.99
N THR A 183 -20.10 -26.00 -10.27
CA THR A 183 -19.78 -25.57 -11.64
C THR A 183 -18.29 -25.39 -11.89
N PRO A 184 -17.80 -25.63 -13.15
CA PRO A 184 -16.42 -25.37 -13.52
C PRO A 184 -15.99 -23.92 -13.29
N THR A 185 -16.90 -22.97 -13.37
CA THR A 185 -16.62 -21.55 -13.10
C THR A 185 -16.31 -21.33 -11.61
N GLU A 186 -17.04 -21.99 -10.72
CA GLU A 186 -16.75 -21.93 -9.28
C GLU A 186 -15.44 -22.64 -8.95
N ALA A 187 -15.20 -23.81 -9.56
CA ALA A 187 -13.93 -24.52 -9.41
C ALA A 187 -12.74 -23.67 -9.85
N LEU A 188 -12.90 -22.93 -10.97
CA LEU A 188 -11.89 -21.99 -11.46
C LEU A 188 -11.64 -20.85 -10.46
N ALA A 189 -12.69 -20.26 -9.92
CA ALA A 189 -12.58 -19.18 -8.95
C ALA A 189 -11.83 -19.63 -7.68
N VAL A 190 -12.15 -20.81 -7.16
CA VAL A 190 -11.47 -21.40 -6.01
C VAL A 190 -10.02 -21.72 -6.34
N SER A 191 -9.75 -22.34 -7.51
CA SER A 191 -8.39 -22.66 -7.96
C SER A 191 -7.52 -21.41 -8.08
N ILE A 192 -8.04 -20.33 -8.65
CA ILE A 192 -7.31 -19.05 -8.73
C ILE A 192 -7.10 -18.46 -7.33
N GLY A 193 -8.08 -18.55 -6.44
CA GLY A 193 -8.00 -18.05 -5.07
C GLY A 193 -6.95 -18.76 -4.23
N GLU A 194 -6.96 -20.07 -4.20
CA GLU A 194 -6.10 -20.89 -3.34
C GLU A 194 -4.74 -21.23 -3.97
N ARG A 195 -4.73 -21.59 -5.27
CA ARG A 195 -3.52 -22.00 -5.99
C ARG A 195 -2.84 -20.89 -6.77
N GLY A 196 -3.51 -19.76 -6.97
CA GLY A 196 -3.02 -18.63 -7.77
C GLY A 196 -2.94 -18.91 -9.28
N ARG A 197 -3.47 -20.03 -9.76
CA ARG A 197 -3.40 -20.51 -11.14
C ARG A 197 -4.59 -21.39 -11.49
N VAL A 198 -4.79 -21.60 -12.77
CA VAL A 198 -5.71 -22.62 -13.27
C VAL A 198 -5.06 -23.99 -13.04
N ASP A 199 -5.60 -24.79 -12.15
CA ASP A 199 -5.11 -26.12 -11.75
C ASP A 199 -6.21 -27.14 -12.05
N LEU A 200 -6.16 -27.75 -13.23
CA LEU A 200 -7.21 -28.68 -13.70
C LEU A 200 -7.43 -29.89 -12.79
N PRO A 201 -6.38 -30.56 -12.26
CA PRO A 201 -6.56 -31.63 -11.30
C PRO A 201 -7.34 -31.21 -10.07
N TYR A 202 -6.98 -30.06 -9.49
CA TYR A 202 -7.66 -29.53 -8.33
C TYR A 202 -9.12 -29.14 -8.63
N MET A 203 -9.36 -28.52 -9.80
CA MET A 203 -10.73 -28.20 -10.23
C MET A 203 -11.58 -29.45 -10.43
N ALA A 204 -11.03 -30.52 -10.99
CA ALA A 204 -11.72 -31.80 -11.17
C ALA A 204 -12.02 -32.50 -9.83
N GLU A 205 -11.12 -32.37 -8.84
CA GLU A 205 -11.34 -32.83 -7.47
C GLU A 205 -12.49 -32.08 -6.80
N LEU A 206 -12.52 -30.76 -6.90
CA LEU A 206 -13.60 -29.90 -6.37
C LEU A 206 -14.95 -30.21 -6.99
N LEU A 207 -14.99 -30.60 -8.28
CA LEU A 207 -16.21 -30.98 -9.00
C LEU A 207 -16.66 -32.43 -8.73
N GLY A 208 -15.85 -33.20 -7.97
CA GLY A 208 -16.12 -34.62 -7.73
C GLY A 208 -15.99 -35.50 -8.98
N THR A 209 -15.31 -35.03 -10.02
CA THR A 209 -15.08 -35.75 -11.30
C THR A 209 -13.58 -35.83 -11.61
N PRO A 210 -12.77 -36.53 -10.81
CA PRO A 210 -11.33 -36.62 -11.03
C PRO A 210 -11.00 -37.18 -12.41
N GLY A 211 -10.15 -36.47 -13.16
CA GLY A 211 -9.71 -36.89 -14.51
C GLY A 211 -10.56 -36.43 -15.67
N ASP A 212 -11.72 -35.81 -15.45
CA ASP A 212 -12.59 -35.28 -16.51
C ASP A 212 -12.21 -33.85 -16.92
N TYR A 213 -10.99 -33.69 -17.46
CA TYR A 213 -10.47 -32.39 -17.85
C TYR A 213 -11.07 -31.87 -19.15
N GLU A 214 -11.50 -32.77 -20.06
CA GLU A 214 -12.14 -32.38 -21.33
C GLU A 214 -13.44 -31.61 -21.08
N ARG A 215 -14.24 -32.06 -20.14
CA ARG A 215 -15.47 -31.36 -19.74
C ARG A 215 -15.15 -29.96 -19.22
N ILE A 216 -14.19 -29.84 -18.30
CA ILE A 216 -13.81 -28.55 -17.70
C ILE A 216 -13.31 -27.58 -18.77
N THR A 217 -12.41 -28.03 -19.65
CA THR A 217 -11.84 -27.18 -20.69
C THR A 217 -12.83 -26.79 -21.77
N SER A 218 -13.79 -27.68 -22.10
CA SER A 218 -14.85 -27.38 -23.06
C SER A 218 -15.87 -26.38 -22.52
N GLU A 219 -16.31 -26.54 -21.27
CA GLU A 219 -17.26 -25.63 -20.62
C GLU A 219 -16.62 -24.25 -20.35
N LEU A 220 -15.30 -24.20 -20.10
CA LEU A 220 -14.55 -22.96 -19.93
C LEU A 220 -13.87 -22.47 -21.20
N SER A 221 -14.27 -22.95 -22.37
CA SER A 221 -13.74 -22.49 -23.65
C SER A 221 -13.91 -20.99 -23.83
N GLY A 222 -12.81 -20.26 -24.13
CA GLY A 222 -12.78 -18.81 -24.18
C GLY A 222 -12.60 -18.11 -22.83
N VAL A 223 -12.75 -18.83 -21.71
CA VAL A 223 -12.45 -18.32 -20.34
C VAL A 223 -11.05 -18.71 -19.93
N ILE A 224 -10.58 -19.90 -20.33
CA ILE A 224 -9.20 -20.36 -20.12
C ILE A 224 -8.52 -20.72 -21.44
N PHE A 225 -7.19 -20.55 -21.50
CA PHE A 225 -6.37 -20.86 -22.67
C PHE A 225 -5.13 -21.64 -22.24
N LYS A 226 -4.72 -22.60 -23.04
CA LYS A 226 -3.45 -23.32 -22.84
C LYS A 226 -2.31 -22.49 -23.41
N ASP A 227 -1.26 -22.24 -22.62
CA ASP A 227 -0.07 -21.51 -23.07
C ASP A 227 0.80 -22.43 -23.94
N PRO A 228 1.09 -22.08 -25.21
CA PRO A 228 1.95 -22.88 -26.06
C PRO A 228 3.40 -23.02 -25.56
N GLY A 229 3.83 -22.12 -24.66
CA GLY A 229 5.16 -22.16 -24.04
C GLY A 229 5.26 -23.07 -22.82
N ALA A 230 4.16 -23.71 -22.42
CA ALA A 230 4.15 -24.66 -21.31
C ALA A 230 4.81 -25.99 -21.71
N ASP A 231 5.20 -26.79 -20.71
CA ASP A 231 5.77 -28.12 -20.93
C ASP A 231 4.81 -29.00 -21.74
N PRO A 232 5.17 -29.41 -22.96
CA PRO A 232 4.28 -30.24 -23.79
C PRO A 232 4.08 -31.66 -23.22
N THR A 233 4.93 -32.08 -22.28
CA THR A 233 4.82 -33.40 -21.64
C THR A 233 3.79 -33.41 -20.51
N ASP A 234 3.36 -32.23 -20.04
CA ASP A 234 2.32 -32.09 -19.02
C ASP A 234 1.05 -31.47 -19.64
N PRO A 235 0.03 -32.29 -19.97
CA PRO A 235 -1.21 -31.79 -20.55
C PRO A 235 -2.04 -30.93 -19.59
N GLU A 236 -1.77 -31.02 -18.30
CA GLU A 236 -2.49 -30.33 -17.23
C GLU A 236 -1.87 -28.95 -16.93
N ALA A 237 -0.59 -28.76 -17.27
CA ALA A 237 0.12 -27.51 -17.03
C ALA A 237 -0.15 -26.44 -18.13
N GLY A 238 0.09 -25.21 -17.76
CA GLY A 238 0.10 -24.09 -18.68
C GLY A 238 -1.26 -23.49 -18.98
N TRP A 239 -2.31 -23.88 -18.32
CA TRP A 239 -3.61 -23.23 -18.47
C TRP A 239 -3.63 -21.88 -17.76
N ARG A 240 -4.14 -20.87 -18.47
CA ARG A 240 -4.24 -19.50 -17.98
C ARG A 240 -5.65 -18.94 -18.24
N MET A 241 -6.09 -18.02 -17.39
CA MET A 241 -7.32 -17.29 -17.66
C MET A 241 -7.20 -16.42 -18.92
N ALA A 242 -8.34 -16.18 -19.61
CA ALA A 242 -8.40 -15.33 -20.80
C ALA A 242 -7.84 -13.93 -20.57
N ASP A 243 -8.19 -13.31 -19.45
CA ASP A 243 -7.72 -11.98 -19.08
C ASP A 243 -6.19 -11.92 -18.89
N GLU A 244 -5.57 -12.99 -18.37
CA GLU A 244 -4.12 -13.13 -18.25
C GLU A 244 -3.48 -13.48 -19.60
N TYR A 245 -4.07 -14.45 -20.33
CA TYR A 245 -3.51 -14.92 -21.58
C TYR A 245 -3.57 -13.85 -22.68
N LEU A 246 -4.71 -13.16 -22.81
CA LEU A 246 -4.96 -12.12 -23.82
C LEU A 246 -4.47 -10.73 -23.40
N SER A 247 -3.63 -10.64 -22.38
CA SER A 247 -3.00 -9.40 -21.87
C SER A 247 -1.47 -9.47 -21.92
N GLY A 248 -0.79 -8.41 -21.55
CA GLY A 248 0.65 -8.31 -21.64
C GLY A 248 1.11 -8.25 -23.09
N ASN A 249 2.28 -8.82 -23.43
CA ASN A 249 2.82 -8.76 -24.80
C ASN A 249 2.07 -9.72 -25.73
N VAL A 250 0.89 -9.29 -26.20
CA VAL A 250 0.01 -10.07 -27.09
C VAL A 250 0.62 -10.32 -28.48
N ARG A 251 1.58 -9.47 -28.92
CA ARG A 251 2.26 -9.69 -30.20
C ARG A 251 3.21 -10.90 -30.14
N ALA A 252 3.98 -11.00 -29.07
CA ALA A 252 4.85 -12.15 -28.84
C ALA A 252 4.02 -13.43 -28.66
N LYS A 253 2.94 -13.36 -27.88
CA LYS A 253 2.03 -14.49 -27.66
C LYS A 253 1.38 -14.97 -28.97
N LEU A 254 0.96 -14.05 -29.86
CA LEU A 254 0.41 -14.41 -31.16
C LEU A 254 1.41 -15.18 -32.03
N ARG A 255 2.67 -14.71 -32.11
CA ARG A 255 3.73 -15.41 -32.86
C ARG A 255 3.94 -16.83 -32.30
N MET A 256 3.97 -16.98 -30.97
CA MET A 256 4.11 -18.31 -30.34
C MET A 256 2.90 -19.21 -30.65
N ALA A 257 1.68 -18.67 -30.54
CA ALA A 257 0.47 -19.42 -30.83
C ALA A 257 0.38 -19.86 -32.32
N GLN A 258 0.79 -19.00 -33.23
CA GLN A 258 0.85 -19.34 -34.68
C GLN A 258 1.84 -20.49 -34.96
N LEU A 259 3.05 -20.43 -34.39
CA LEU A 259 4.02 -21.52 -34.49
C LEU A 259 3.52 -22.83 -33.90
N ALA A 260 2.84 -22.75 -32.74
CA ALA A 260 2.26 -23.92 -32.08
C ALA A 260 1.08 -24.50 -32.88
N ALA A 261 0.26 -23.67 -33.53
CA ALA A 261 -0.87 -24.11 -34.34
C ALA A 261 -0.44 -24.83 -35.64
N GLU A 262 0.79 -24.60 -36.15
CA GLU A 262 1.35 -25.37 -37.28
C GLU A 262 1.56 -26.84 -36.90
N THR A 263 1.84 -27.14 -35.64
CA THR A 263 2.11 -28.48 -35.16
C THR A 263 0.91 -29.11 -34.43
N ASN A 264 0.11 -28.32 -33.75
CA ASN A 264 -1.09 -28.76 -33.00
C ASN A 264 -2.29 -27.84 -33.29
N PRO A 265 -3.33 -28.34 -34.03
CA PRO A 265 -4.51 -27.54 -34.38
C PRO A 265 -5.34 -27.02 -33.19
N GLU A 266 -5.19 -27.56 -31.99
CA GLU A 266 -5.88 -27.08 -30.79
C GLU A 266 -5.55 -25.60 -30.48
N PHE A 267 -4.34 -25.15 -30.83
CA PHE A 267 -3.96 -23.76 -30.63
C PHE A 267 -4.58 -22.77 -31.65
N ALA A 268 -5.40 -23.23 -32.60
CA ALA A 268 -6.10 -22.33 -33.52
C ALA A 268 -7.06 -21.38 -32.78
N VAL A 269 -7.64 -21.84 -31.67
CA VAL A 269 -8.48 -21.01 -30.80
C VAL A 269 -7.67 -19.85 -30.19
N ASN A 270 -6.45 -20.14 -29.76
CA ASN A 270 -5.51 -19.14 -29.21
C ASN A 270 -5.17 -18.09 -30.27
N VAL A 271 -4.85 -18.52 -31.50
CA VAL A 271 -4.54 -17.60 -32.61
C VAL A 271 -5.71 -16.65 -32.85
N THR A 272 -6.92 -17.20 -33.01
CA THR A 272 -8.14 -16.39 -33.27
C THR A 272 -8.39 -15.38 -32.15
N ALA A 273 -8.23 -15.78 -30.91
CA ALA A 273 -8.43 -14.90 -29.74
C ALA A 273 -7.33 -13.82 -29.67
N LEU A 274 -6.08 -14.19 -29.90
CA LEU A 274 -4.96 -13.24 -29.89
C LEU A 274 -4.98 -12.27 -31.07
N GLU A 275 -5.46 -12.67 -32.26
CA GLU A 275 -5.67 -11.77 -33.40
C GLU A 275 -6.67 -10.66 -33.06
N LYS A 276 -7.78 -11.00 -32.41
CA LYS A 276 -8.76 -10.01 -31.92
C LYS A 276 -8.21 -9.12 -30.82
N ALA A 277 -7.25 -9.62 -30.04
CA ALA A 277 -6.65 -8.90 -28.92
C ALA A 277 -5.50 -7.97 -29.34
N GLN A 278 -5.07 -7.97 -30.64
CA GLN A 278 -3.96 -7.11 -31.08
C GLN A 278 -4.31 -5.62 -30.97
N PRO A 279 -3.44 -4.79 -30.38
CA PRO A 279 -3.60 -3.35 -30.45
C PRO A 279 -3.39 -2.86 -31.90
N LYS A 280 -4.13 -1.83 -32.27
CA LYS A 280 -3.92 -1.16 -33.56
C LYS A 280 -2.54 -0.51 -33.58
N ASP A 281 -1.80 -0.67 -34.67
CA ASP A 281 -0.51 -0.01 -34.85
C ASP A 281 -0.68 1.50 -34.87
N LEU A 282 0.17 2.17 -34.09
CA LEU A 282 0.29 3.61 -34.10
C LEU A 282 1.08 4.06 -35.32
N GLU A 283 0.63 5.14 -35.98
CA GLU A 283 1.33 5.77 -37.07
C GLU A 283 2.36 6.81 -36.59
N ALA A 284 3.27 7.23 -37.45
CA ALA A 284 4.28 8.23 -37.11
C ALA A 284 3.70 9.56 -36.59
N SER A 285 2.50 9.93 -37.02
CA SER A 285 1.76 11.11 -36.58
C SER A 285 1.19 10.99 -35.17
N GLU A 286 1.02 9.76 -34.68
CA GLU A 286 0.48 9.45 -33.37
C GLU A 286 1.58 9.21 -32.32
N ILE A 287 2.84 9.08 -32.77
CA ILE A 287 4.00 8.80 -31.90
C ILE A 287 4.74 10.10 -31.58
N ASP A 288 4.70 10.54 -30.33
CA ASP A 288 5.49 11.68 -29.86
C ASP A 288 6.90 11.21 -29.47
N VAL A 289 7.91 11.68 -30.23
CA VAL A 289 9.31 11.34 -30.00
C VAL A 289 10.07 12.55 -29.49
N ARG A 290 10.64 12.44 -28.31
CA ARG A 290 11.33 13.53 -27.63
C ARG A 290 12.82 13.26 -27.48
N LEU A 291 13.60 14.35 -27.41
CA LEU A 291 15.01 14.27 -27.04
C LEU A 291 15.13 13.76 -25.59
N GLY A 292 15.97 12.76 -25.38
CA GLY A 292 16.16 12.11 -24.09
C GLY A 292 15.30 10.86 -23.88
N ALA A 293 14.43 10.51 -24.83
CA ALA A 293 13.70 9.25 -24.79
C ALA A 293 14.67 8.06 -24.76
N THR A 294 14.58 7.23 -23.74
CA THR A 294 15.55 6.15 -23.46
C THR A 294 15.52 5.00 -24.45
N TRP A 295 14.44 4.89 -25.21
CA TRP A 295 14.29 3.88 -26.27
C TRP A 295 14.97 4.25 -27.60
N LEU A 296 15.39 5.51 -27.75
CA LEU A 296 16.15 5.96 -28.91
C LEU A 296 17.61 5.53 -28.77
N ALA A 297 18.13 4.89 -29.79
CA ALA A 297 19.54 4.52 -29.84
C ALA A 297 20.43 5.78 -29.88
N PRO A 298 21.57 5.81 -29.13
CA PRO A 298 22.51 6.95 -29.14
C PRO A 298 22.97 7.38 -30.53
N GLU A 299 23.03 6.44 -31.47
CA GLU A 299 23.40 6.68 -32.87
C GLU A 299 22.41 7.59 -33.60
N ILE A 300 21.11 7.54 -33.23
CA ILE A 300 20.09 8.43 -33.80
C ILE A 300 20.33 9.87 -33.35
N ILE A 301 20.62 10.06 -32.07
CA ILE A 301 20.95 11.38 -31.52
C ILE A 301 22.26 11.89 -32.10
N GLN A 302 23.26 11.02 -32.25
CA GLN A 302 24.52 11.38 -32.86
C GLN A 302 24.34 11.80 -34.33
N LYS A 303 23.49 11.10 -35.10
CA LYS A 303 23.15 11.46 -36.48
C LYS A 303 22.41 12.78 -36.56
N PHE A 304 21.42 13.00 -35.69
CA PHE A 304 20.72 14.28 -35.57
C PHE A 304 21.70 15.43 -35.31
N MET A 305 22.57 15.28 -34.29
CA MET A 305 23.58 16.26 -33.94
C MET A 305 24.52 16.56 -35.10
N ALA A 306 25.00 15.52 -35.82
CA ALA A 306 25.92 15.69 -36.94
C ALA A 306 25.28 16.42 -38.15
N GLU A 307 24.02 16.12 -38.43
CA GLU A 307 23.30 16.73 -39.56
C GLU A 307 22.80 18.15 -39.23
N THR A 308 22.24 18.35 -38.06
CA THR A 308 21.63 19.63 -37.65
C THR A 308 22.67 20.69 -37.30
N PHE A 309 23.75 20.29 -36.61
CA PHE A 309 24.84 21.21 -36.26
C PHE A 309 25.92 21.25 -37.34
N GLN A 310 25.69 20.57 -38.50
CA GLN A 310 26.57 20.53 -39.66
C GLN A 310 28.02 20.19 -39.31
N ILE A 311 28.23 19.17 -38.48
CA ILE A 311 29.58 18.77 -38.05
C ILE A 311 30.39 18.31 -39.24
N PRO A 312 31.59 18.90 -39.50
CA PRO A 312 32.48 18.47 -40.52
C PRO A 312 32.82 16.99 -40.42
N TYR A 313 32.93 16.28 -41.59
CA TYR A 313 33.08 14.82 -41.59
C TYR A 313 34.29 14.35 -40.75
N TYR A 314 35.41 15.05 -40.79
CA TYR A 314 36.62 14.70 -40.06
C TYR A 314 36.50 14.89 -38.53
N LEU A 315 35.51 15.65 -38.05
CA LEU A 315 35.25 15.85 -36.61
C LEU A 315 34.12 14.95 -36.03
N ARG A 316 33.38 14.26 -36.91
CA ARG A 316 32.25 13.40 -36.48
C ARG A 316 32.69 12.27 -35.57
N HIS A 317 33.92 11.78 -35.68
CA HIS A 317 34.47 10.74 -34.81
C HIS A 317 34.94 11.27 -33.45
N ALA A 318 35.17 12.57 -33.31
CA ALA A 318 35.66 13.21 -32.07
C ALA A 318 34.51 13.48 -31.11
N VAL A 319 33.27 13.56 -31.58
CA VAL A 319 32.11 13.82 -30.78
C VAL A 319 31.22 12.60 -30.74
N LYS A 320 31.01 12.03 -29.57
CA LYS A 320 30.20 10.80 -29.36
C LYS A 320 29.09 11.02 -28.38
N VAL A 321 27.92 10.50 -28.67
CA VAL A 321 26.79 10.45 -27.75
C VAL A 321 26.81 9.10 -27.03
N ARG A 322 26.76 9.12 -25.71
CA ARG A 322 26.67 7.92 -24.88
C ARG A 322 25.48 8.01 -23.96
N TYR A 323 24.87 6.88 -23.70
CA TYR A 323 23.78 6.72 -22.74
C TYR A 323 24.15 5.63 -21.73
N SER A 324 23.95 5.91 -20.46
CA SER A 324 24.10 4.93 -19.38
C SER A 324 22.73 4.46 -18.92
N PRO A 325 22.36 3.19 -19.10
CA PRO A 325 21.07 2.68 -18.63
C PRO A 325 20.95 2.60 -17.10
N TYR A 326 22.08 2.58 -16.38
CA TYR A 326 22.10 2.50 -14.92
C TYR A 326 21.81 3.83 -14.25
N THR A 327 22.30 4.94 -14.80
CA THR A 327 22.10 6.28 -14.27
C THR A 327 21.08 7.09 -15.05
N ALA A 328 20.54 6.55 -16.15
CA ALA A 328 19.69 7.22 -17.13
C ALA A 328 20.30 8.56 -17.62
N GLU A 329 21.65 8.62 -17.72
CA GLU A 329 22.36 9.83 -18.08
C GLU A 329 22.90 9.78 -19.49
N TRP A 330 22.62 10.84 -20.26
CA TRP A 330 23.16 11.09 -21.57
C TRP A 330 24.42 11.95 -21.47
N ARG A 331 25.46 11.60 -22.21
CA ARG A 331 26.71 12.33 -22.22
C ARG A 331 27.19 12.55 -23.65
N ILE A 332 27.62 13.78 -23.93
CA ILE A 332 28.25 14.14 -25.21
C ILE A 332 29.76 14.30 -24.95
N GLU A 333 30.54 13.31 -25.41
CA GLU A 333 32.00 13.36 -25.34
C GLU A 333 32.54 14.27 -26.45
N GLY A 334 33.69 14.91 -26.20
CA GLY A 334 34.34 15.80 -27.18
C GLY A 334 33.70 17.19 -27.34
N LYS A 335 32.67 17.52 -26.59
CA LYS A 335 31.94 18.81 -26.70
C LYS A 335 32.81 20.05 -26.45
N SER A 336 33.89 19.93 -25.65
CA SER A 336 34.82 21.04 -25.35
C SER A 336 35.75 21.38 -26.49
N ALA A 337 35.98 20.44 -27.41
CA ALA A 337 36.77 20.66 -28.64
C ALA A 337 35.96 21.36 -29.72
N MET A 338 34.64 21.41 -29.57
CA MET A 338 33.67 21.94 -30.53
C MET A 338 33.12 23.28 -30.07
N GLY A 339 32.83 24.17 -31.00
CA GLY A 339 32.08 25.39 -30.74
C GLY A 339 32.90 26.66 -30.54
N ARG A 340 34.20 26.65 -30.67
CA ARG A 340 34.98 27.90 -30.75
C ARG A 340 35.09 28.28 -32.23
N GLY A 341 34.26 29.30 -32.64
CA GLY A 341 34.29 29.83 -34.02
C GLY A 341 33.26 29.23 -34.99
N ASP A 342 32.41 28.31 -34.54
CA ASP A 342 31.29 27.79 -35.30
C ASP A 342 30.00 28.56 -35.00
N ILE A 343 29.50 29.31 -35.98
CA ILE A 343 28.30 30.13 -35.87
C ILE A 343 27.07 29.28 -35.58
N ILE A 344 26.99 28.06 -36.13
CA ILE A 344 25.84 27.17 -35.95
C ILE A 344 25.74 26.72 -34.53
N SER A 345 26.84 26.32 -33.92
CA SER A 345 26.83 25.81 -32.51
C SER A 345 26.88 26.93 -31.46
N SER A 346 27.31 28.15 -31.80
CA SER A 346 27.43 29.26 -30.86
C SER A 346 26.32 30.28 -30.96
N GLU A 347 25.66 30.42 -32.12
CA GLU A 347 24.62 31.45 -32.33
C GLU A 347 23.28 30.88 -32.78
N THR A 348 23.27 29.93 -33.75
CA THR A 348 22.01 29.36 -34.25
C THR A 348 21.34 28.47 -33.21
N TYR A 349 22.05 27.48 -32.69
CA TYR A 349 21.57 26.50 -31.70
C TYR A 349 22.19 26.68 -30.30
N GLY A 350 23.09 27.64 -30.15
CA GLY A 350 23.76 27.97 -28.90
C GLY A 350 23.71 29.44 -28.54
N THR A 351 24.44 29.79 -27.48
CA THR A 351 24.71 31.16 -27.04
C THR A 351 26.20 31.30 -26.77
N SER A 352 26.69 32.53 -26.62
CA SER A 352 28.09 32.81 -26.26
C SER A 352 28.54 32.12 -24.97
N ARG A 353 27.61 31.80 -24.06
CA ARG A 353 27.88 31.17 -22.74
C ARG A 353 27.53 29.69 -22.67
N ALA A 354 26.66 29.18 -23.56
CA ALA A 354 26.30 27.78 -23.65
C ALA A 354 26.21 27.40 -25.14
N ASN A 355 27.13 26.55 -25.58
CA ASN A 355 27.11 26.06 -26.96
C ASN A 355 25.99 25.02 -27.17
N ALA A 356 25.66 24.74 -28.43
CA ALA A 356 24.59 23.79 -28.80
C ALA A 356 24.78 22.39 -28.21
N TYR A 357 26.02 21.90 -28.07
CA TYR A 357 26.31 20.57 -27.50
C TYR A 357 25.98 20.49 -26.02
N LYS A 358 26.25 21.55 -25.26
CA LYS A 358 25.88 21.62 -23.85
C LYS A 358 24.36 21.71 -23.70
N ILE A 359 23.72 22.57 -24.50
CA ILE A 359 22.26 22.71 -24.47
C ILE A 359 21.58 21.39 -24.85
N LEU A 360 22.09 20.69 -25.87
CA LEU A 360 21.60 19.36 -26.26
C LEU A 360 21.78 18.33 -25.15
N GLU A 361 22.95 18.27 -24.50
CA GLU A 361 23.20 17.35 -23.39
C GLU A 361 22.27 17.63 -22.20
N ASP A 362 22.07 18.89 -21.84
CA ASP A 362 21.14 19.27 -20.79
C ASP A 362 19.69 18.90 -21.18
N THR A 363 19.33 19.05 -22.47
CA THR A 363 18.00 18.67 -23.00
C THR A 363 17.78 17.17 -22.94
N LEU A 364 18.78 16.37 -23.35
CA LEU A 364 18.72 14.91 -23.27
C LEU A 364 18.56 14.40 -21.84
N ASN A 365 19.12 15.12 -20.88
CA ASN A 365 19.02 14.81 -19.45
C ASN A 365 17.80 15.49 -18.78
N LEU A 366 16.85 15.99 -19.54
CA LEU A 366 15.64 16.67 -19.05
C LEU A 366 15.94 17.86 -18.11
N LYS A 367 17.11 18.50 -18.28
CA LYS A 367 17.55 19.66 -17.47
C LYS A 367 17.25 20.95 -18.23
N ASP A 368 16.71 21.93 -17.52
CA ASP A 368 16.66 23.30 -18.03
C ASP A 368 18.05 23.92 -17.99
N VAL A 369 18.46 24.54 -19.07
CA VAL A 369 19.71 25.26 -19.10
C VAL A 369 19.64 26.46 -18.18
N ARG A 370 20.63 26.61 -17.29
CA ARG A 370 20.77 27.73 -16.35
C ARG A 370 22.17 28.29 -16.42
N ILE A 371 22.25 29.61 -16.58
CA ILE A 371 23.52 30.35 -16.67
C ILE A 371 23.70 31.15 -15.40
N TYR A 372 24.88 31.02 -14.79
CA TYR A 372 25.22 31.69 -13.55
C TYR A 372 26.42 32.64 -13.75
N ASP A 373 26.35 33.83 -13.16
CA ASP A 373 27.47 34.73 -13.01
C ASP A 373 28.16 34.45 -11.67
N ALA A 374 29.47 34.47 -11.66
CA ALA A 374 30.26 34.46 -10.46
C ALA A 374 30.54 35.89 -10.01
N ILE A 375 29.99 36.30 -8.88
CA ILE A 375 30.19 37.61 -8.28
C ILE A 375 30.89 37.42 -6.94
N GLU A 376 31.97 38.19 -6.68
CA GLU A 376 32.60 38.21 -5.38
C GLU A 376 31.70 39.00 -4.41
N ASP A 377 31.46 38.40 -3.22
CA ASP A 377 30.77 39.12 -2.14
C ASP A 377 31.80 40.00 -1.35
N GLU A 378 31.28 40.78 -0.41
CA GLU A 378 32.10 41.70 0.41
C GLU A 378 33.18 40.96 1.22
N GLU A 379 33.13 39.63 1.36
CA GLU A 379 34.11 38.80 2.04
C GLU A 379 35.09 38.12 1.06
N GLY A 380 35.07 38.44 -0.24
CA GLY A 380 35.93 37.84 -1.26
C GLY A 380 35.57 36.39 -1.65
N LYS A 381 34.35 35.91 -1.31
CA LYS A 381 33.83 34.60 -1.72
C LYS A 381 33.05 34.70 -3.01
N LEU A 382 33.38 33.82 -3.97
CA LEU A 382 32.62 33.70 -5.24
C LEU A 382 31.24 33.15 -4.98
N LYS A 383 30.21 33.98 -5.18
CA LYS A 383 28.81 33.61 -5.12
C LYS A 383 28.25 33.46 -6.54
N ARG A 384 27.59 32.33 -6.82
CA ARG A 384 26.92 32.10 -8.10
C ARG A 384 25.52 32.70 -8.10
N ILE A 385 25.27 33.70 -8.95
CA ILE A 385 23.97 34.35 -9.11
C ILE A 385 23.41 33.98 -10.48
N LEU A 386 22.13 33.61 -10.55
CA LEU A 386 21.47 33.24 -11.81
C LEU A 386 21.33 34.48 -12.72
N ASN A 387 21.96 34.41 -13.89
CA ASN A 387 21.76 35.38 -14.94
C ASN A 387 20.45 35.08 -15.67
N LYS A 388 19.42 35.86 -15.41
CA LYS A 388 18.07 35.62 -15.96
C LYS A 388 18.01 35.81 -17.48
N THR A 389 18.72 36.83 -18.02
CA THR A 389 18.72 37.16 -19.45
C THR A 389 19.38 36.08 -20.27
N ASP A 390 20.61 35.69 -19.88
CA ASP A 390 21.35 34.63 -20.58
C ASP A 390 20.70 33.27 -20.44
N THR A 391 20.08 33.01 -19.28
CA THR A 391 19.29 31.77 -19.06
C THR A 391 18.07 31.69 -19.97
N MET A 392 17.33 32.82 -20.13
CA MET A 392 16.17 32.88 -21.01
C MET A 392 16.58 32.67 -22.47
N LEU A 393 17.67 33.31 -22.92
CA LEU A 393 18.20 33.11 -24.28
C LEU A 393 18.62 31.64 -24.53
N ALA A 394 19.32 31.02 -23.57
CA ALA A 394 19.71 29.62 -23.68
C ALA A 394 18.51 28.68 -23.73
N GLN A 395 17.45 28.94 -22.95
CA GLN A 395 16.21 28.18 -22.98
C GLN A 395 15.43 28.34 -24.31
N GLN A 396 15.46 29.55 -24.92
CA GLN A 396 14.94 29.70 -26.28
C GLN A 396 15.69 28.81 -27.28
N LYS A 397 17.04 28.77 -27.19
CA LYS A 397 17.84 27.85 -28.05
C LYS A 397 17.56 26.38 -27.76
N GLN A 398 17.31 26.03 -26.51
CA GLN A 398 16.87 24.69 -26.12
C GLN A 398 15.57 24.31 -26.82
N GLN A 399 14.60 25.22 -26.89
CA GLN A 399 13.35 24.97 -27.62
C GLN A 399 13.58 24.84 -29.12
N VAL A 400 14.42 25.69 -29.72
CA VAL A 400 14.78 25.57 -31.14
C VAL A 400 15.40 24.19 -31.47
N ILE A 401 16.24 23.66 -30.59
CA ILE A 401 16.81 22.30 -30.76
C ILE A 401 15.71 21.22 -30.67
N LYS A 402 14.78 21.34 -29.74
CA LYS A 402 13.65 20.40 -29.61
C LYS A 402 12.78 20.42 -30.89
N ASP A 403 12.43 21.59 -31.39
CA ASP A 403 11.63 21.74 -32.60
C ASP A 403 12.37 21.22 -33.85
N ALA A 404 13.68 21.49 -33.96
CA ALA A 404 14.52 20.95 -35.02
C ALA A 404 14.54 19.40 -34.99
N PHE A 405 14.62 18.79 -33.79
CA PHE A 405 14.59 17.33 -33.64
C PHE A 405 13.23 16.76 -34.04
N ALA A 406 12.13 17.33 -33.57
CA ALA A 406 10.78 16.88 -33.90
C ALA A 406 10.53 16.87 -35.41
N ASN A 407 11.03 17.90 -36.12
CA ASN A 407 10.95 17.96 -37.58
C ASN A 407 11.91 17.00 -38.28
N TRP A 408 13.09 16.77 -37.71
CA TRP A 408 14.12 15.94 -38.33
C TRP A 408 13.81 14.45 -38.21
N ILE A 409 13.29 13.98 -37.05
CA ILE A 409 13.19 12.56 -36.73
C ILE A 409 12.34 11.78 -37.76
N TRP A 410 11.26 12.38 -38.24
CA TRP A 410 10.30 11.78 -39.15
C TRP A 410 10.57 12.06 -40.64
N LYS A 411 11.56 12.89 -40.99
CA LYS A 411 11.83 13.32 -42.37
C LYS A 411 12.33 12.22 -43.27
N ASP A 412 13.16 11.33 -42.75
CA ASP A 412 13.73 10.19 -43.47
C ASP A 412 12.75 9.00 -43.48
N PRO A 413 12.29 8.50 -44.64
CA PRO A 413 11.31 7.41 -44.72
C PRO A 413 11.78 6.10 -44.10
N GLN A 414 13.08 5.74 -44.29
CA GLN A 414 13.61 4.49 -43.71
C GLN A 414 13.67 4.56 -42.19
N ARG A 415 14.17 5.68 -41.66
CA ARG A 415 14.21 5.92 -40.22
C ARG A 415 12.79 5.93 -39.64
N ARG A 416 11.83 6.60 -40.30
CA ARG A 416 10.43 6.63 -39.89
C ARG A 416 9.82 5.23 -39.74
N ILE A 417 9.98 4.37 -40.78
CA ILE A 417 9.48 3.00 -40.75
C ILE A 417 10.12 2.20 -39.61
N ALA A 418 11.44 2.30 -39.46
CA ALA A 418 12.16 1.59 -38.40
C ALA A 418 11.72 2.02 -36.99
N LEU A 419 11.57 3.33 -36.77
CA LEU A 419 11.16 3.86 -35.48
C LEU A 419 9.69 3.55 -35.15
N VAL A 420 8.78 3.63 -36.12
CA VAL A 420 7.36 3.25 -35.92
C VAL A 420 7.27 1.77 -35.54
N LYS A 421 7.99 0.91 -36.25
CA LYS A 421 8.02 -0.52 -35.90
C LYS A 421 8.59 -0.75 -34.52
N GLN A 422 9.73 -0.15 -34.18
CA GLN A 422 10.36 -0.27 -32.87
C GLN A 422 9.45 0.22 -31.75
N TYR A 423 8.78 1.34 -31.94
CA TYR A 423 7.86 1.91 -30.94
C TYR A 423 6.66 0.98 -30.69
N ASN A 424 6.01 0.51 -31.77
CA ASN A 424 4.89 -0.42 -31.65
C ASN A 424 5.31 -1.75 -30.99
N GLU A 425 6.52 -2.24 -31.26
CA GLU A 425 7.04 -3.46 -30.60
C GLU A 425 7.34 -3.25 -29.12
N LEU A 426 7.87 -2.09 -28.72
CA LEU A 426 8.24 -1.81 -27.33
C LEU A 426 7.07 -1.35 -26.48
N PHE A 427 6.22 -0.47 -26.99
CA PHE A 427 5.23 0.26 -26.19
C PHE A 427 3.78 -0.02 -26.59
N ASN A 428 3.53 -0.51 -27.80
CA ASN A 428 2.20 -0.85 -28.30
C ASN A 428 2.05 -2.36 -28.55
N SER A 429 2.86 -3.17 -27.87
CA SER A 429 2.78 -4.64 -27.91
C SER A 429 1.97 -5.21 -26.77
N SER A 430 1.73 -4.41 -25.74
CA SER A 430 1.08 -4.85 -24.52
C SER A 430 -0.36 -4.37 -24.47
N ARG A 431 -1.26 -5.28 -24.12
CA ARG A 431 -2.65 -5.00 -23.81
C ARG A 431 -2.85 -5.02 -22.30
N PRO A 432 -3.54 -4.05 -21.71
CA PRO A 432 -3.92 -4.11 -20.30
C PRO A 432 -4.83 -5.33 -20.05
N ARG A 433 -4.79 -5.84 -18.82
CA ARG A 433 -5.66 -6.93 -18.41
C ARG A 433 -7.09 -6.41 -18.24
N GLU A 434 -8.05 -7.04 -18.93
CA GLU A 434 -9.48 -6.71 -18.87
C GLU A 434 -10.23 -7.90 -18.30
N TYR A 435 -11.14 -7.64 -17.36
CA TYR A 435 -11.89 -8.67 -16.67
C TYR A 435 -13.33 -8.71 -17.16
N ASP A 436 -13.86 -9.91 -17.42
CA ASP A 436 -15.24 -10.15 -17.74
C ASP A 436 -15.94 -10.86 -16.57
N GLY A 437 -16.95 -10.23 -16.00
CA GLY A 437 -17.75 -10.75 -14.91
C GLY A 437 -19.11 -11.30 -15.34
N SER A 438 -19.35 -11.47 -16.63
CA SER A 438 -20.66 -11.95 -17.17
C SER A 438 -21.03 -13.35 -16.65
N HIS A 439 -20.03 -14.20 -16.38
CA HIS A 439 -20.19 -15.57 -15.91
C HIS A 439 -20.40 -15.70 -14.39
N ILE A 440 -20.24 -14.62 -13.62
CA ILE A 440 -20.35 -14.66 -12.16
C ILE A 440 -21.81 -14.66 -11.72
N HIS A 441 -22.18 -15.64 -10.90
CA HIS A 441 -23.49 -15.75 -10.26
C HIS A 441 -23.37 -15.34 -8.79
N LEU A 442 -24.01 -14.23 -8.42
CA LEU A 442 -23.98 -13.68 -7.07
C LEU A 442 -25.08 -14.32 -6.20
N VAL A 443 -24.71 -15.36 -5.47
CA VAL A 443 -25.65 -16.11 -4.62
C VAL A 443 -26.01 -15.28 -3.37
N GLY A 444 -27.31 -15.28 -3.01
CA GLY A 444 -27.82 -14.57 -1.83
C GLY A 444 -27.99 -13.06 -2.00
N MET A 445 -27.69 -12.52 -3.19
CA MET A 445 -27.99 -11.15 -3.55
C MET A 445 -29.51 -10.94 -3.71
N ASN A 446 -30.01 -9.75 -3.40
CA ASN A 446 -31.39 -9.36 -3.60
C ASN A 446 -31.79 -9.52 -5.09
N PRO A 447 -32.76 -10.37 -5.43
CA PRO A 447 -33.15 -10.65 -6.83
C PRO A 447 -33.77 -9.46 -7.55
N GLU A 448 -34.26 -8.45 -6.84
CA GLU A 448 -34.80 -7.22 -7.43
C GLU A 448 -33.73 -6.28 -7.97
N ILE A 449 -32.47 -6.49 -7.59
CA ILE A 449 -31.33 -5.65 -7.99
C ILE A 449 -30.57 -6.33 -9.13
N THR A 450 -30.40 -5.60 -10.23
CA THR A 450 -29.60 -6.05 -11.37
C THR A 450 -28.32 -5.20 -11.45
N LEU A 451 -27.16 -5.84 -11.35
CA LEU A 451 -25.87 -5.15 -11.51
C LEU A 451 -25.59 -4.87 -13.00
N ARG A 452 -25.00 -3.70 -13.25
CA ARG A 452 -24.56 -3.30 -14.59
C ARG A 452 -23.31 -4.08 -15.00
N GLU A 453 -23.02 -4.12 -16.29
CA GLU A 453 -21.83 -4.81 -16.85
C GLU A 453 -20.53 -4.38 -16.18
N HIS A 454 -20.26 -3.05 -16.10
CA HIS A 454 -19.04 -2.55 -15.46
C HIS A 454 -18.92 -2.95 -13.99
N GLN A 455 -20.04 -3.09 -13.27
CA GLN A 455 -20.02 -3.55 -11.87
C GLN A 455 -19.66 -5.03 -11.78
N ARG A 456 -20.19 -5.88 -12.68
CA ARG A 456 -19.79 -7.29 -12.75
C ARG A 456 -18.32 -7.45 -13.11
N ASN A 457 -17.82 -6.66 -14.07
CA ASN A 457 -16.42 -6.65 -14.47
C ASN A 457 -15.51 -6.18 -13.32
N ALA A 458 -15.94 -5.19 -12.52
CA ALA A 458 -15.24 -4.78 -11.31
C ALA A 458 -15.18 -5.90 -10.24
N ILE A 459 -16.28 -6.63 -10.06
CA ILE A 459 -16.32 -7.80 -9.16
C ILE A 459 -15.34 -8.88 -9.64
N ALA A 460 -15.33 -9.19 -10.94
CA ALA A 460 -14.36 -10.12 -11.54
C ALA A 460 -12.92 -9.67 -11.29
N HIS A 461 -12.64 -8.37 -11.47
CA HIS A 461 -11.32 -7.81 -11.19
C HIS A 461 -10.90 -8.02 -9.73
N VAL A 462 -11.80 -7.78 -8.78
CA VAL A 462 -11.51 -8.00 -7.35
C VAL A 462 -11.30 -9.48 -7.02
N LEU A 463 -12.04 -10.38 -7.65
CA LEU A 463 -11.92 -11.82 -7.39
C LEU A 463 -10.67 -12.44 -8.01
N TYR A 464 -10.32 -12.05 -9.24
CA TYR A 464 -9.26 -12.69 -10.03
C TYR A 464 -7.97 -11.88 -10.16
N GLY A 465 -8.04 -10.56 -10.02
CA GLY A 465 -6.95 -9.65 -10.34
C GLY A 465 -5.96 -9.35 -9.22
N GLY A 466 -6.26 -9.70 -7.98
CA GLY A 466 -5.44 -9.32 -6.82
C GLY A 466 -5.85 -7.98 -6.21
N ASN A 467 -4.89 -7.25 -5.64
CA ASN A 467 -5.16 -5.91 -5.10
C ASN A 467 -5.70 -4.99 -6.20
N THR A 468 -6.78 -4.28 -5.91
CA THR A 468 -7.58 -3.59 -6.93
C THR A 468 -7.82 -2.14 -6.58
N LEU A 469 -7.77 -1.26 -7.59
CA LEU A 469 -8.26 0.11 -7.53
C LEU A 469 -9.54 0.25 -8.36
N LEU A 470 -10.67 0.49 -7.70
CA LEU A 470 -11.93 0.84 -8.33
C LEU A 470 -11.99 2.37 -8.56
N ALA A 471 -11.43 2.81 -9.68
CA ALA A 471 -11.34 4.23 -10.04
C ALA A 471 -12.58 4.71 -10.83
N HIS A 472 -13.76 4.24 -10.44
CA HIS A 472 -15.01 4.59 -11.06
C HIS A 472 -15.51 5.96 -10.62
N GLU A 473 -16.20 6.65 -11.51
CA GLU A 473 -16.80 7.96 -11.23
C GLU A 473 -17.80 7.90 -10.07
N VAL A 474 -18.10 9.06 -9.51
CA VAL A 474 -19.12 9.18 -8.46
C VAL A 474 -20.49 8.78 -9.07
N GLY A 475 -21.23 7.90 -8.37
CA GLY A 475 -22.52 7.39 -8.84
C GLY A 475 -22.44 6.11 -9.71
N ALA A 476 -21.26 5.57 -10.01
CA ALA A 476 -21.10 4.30 -10.73
C ALA A 476 -21.56 3.06 -9.93
N GLY A 477 -21.74 3.20 -8.61
CA GLY A 477 -22.20 2.12 -7.73
C GLY A 477 -21.09 1.32 -7.07
N LYS A 478 -19.95 1.96 -6.76
CA LYS A 478 -18.80 1.34 -6.08
C LYS A 478 -19.15 0.60 -4.79
N THR A 479 -20.13 1.10 -4.04
CA THR A 479 -20.65 0.43 -2.83
C THR A 479 -21.11 -0.99 -3.13
N PHE A 480 -21.89 -1.17 -4.22
CA PHE A 480 -22.39 -2.49 -4.63
C PHE A 480 -21.26 -3.37 -5.17
N GLU A 481 -20.29 -2.81 -5.91
CA GLU A 481 -19.13 -3.54 -6.39
C GLU A 481 -18.32 -4.12 -5.23
N MET A 482 -18.03 -3.31 -4.21
CA MET A 482 -17.27 -3.72 -3.03
C MET A 482 -18.06 -4.74 -2.17
N ALA A 483 -19.34 -4.48 -1.92
CA ALA A 483 -20.19 -5.38 -1.13
C ALA A 483 -20.37 -6.75 -1.80
N ALA A 484 -20.67 -6.78 -3.11
CA ALA A 484 -20.83 -8.02 -3.85
C ALA A 484 -19.51 -8.80 -3.95
N SER A 485 -18.38 -8.10 -4.17
CA SER A 485 -17.06 -8.74 -4.18
C SER A 485 -16.70 -9.39 -2.84
N ALA A 486 -17.03 -8.74 -1.71
CA ALA A 486 -16.76 -9.29 -0.39
C ALA A 486 -17.61 -10.53 -0.10
N MET A 487 -18.89 -10.48 -0.41
CA MET A 487 -19.81 -11.61 -0.19
C MET A 487 -19.45 -12.79 -1.06
N GLU A 488 -19.15 -12.56 -2.33
CA GLU A 488 -18.77 -13.62 -3.25
C GLU A 488 -17.39 -14.22 -2.88
N ALA A 489 -16.42 -13.38 -2.54
CA ALA A 489 -15.13 -13.86 -2.04
C ALA A 489 -15.29 -14.72 -0.78
N LYS A 490 -16.17 -14.35 0.15
CA LYS A 490 -16.45 -15.16 1.34
C LYS A 490 -17.14 -16.46 0.99
N ARG A 491 -18.11 -16.45 0.07
CA ARG A 491 -18.80 -17.65 -0.39
C ARG A 491 -17.85 -18.66 -1.04
N LEU A 492 -16.89 -18.16 -1.82
CA LEU A 492 -15.88 -18.96 -2.51
C LEU A 492 -14.69 -19.35 -1.60
N GLY A 493 -14.70 -19.00 -0.31
CA GLY A 493 -13.60 -19.30 0.61
C GLY A 493 -12.35 -18.44 0.42
N LEU A 494 -12.37 -17.45 -0.50
CA LEU A 494 -11.23 -16.59 -0.81
C LEU A 494 -10.99 -15.48 0.23
N CYS A 495 -11.94 -15.31 1.13
CA CYS A 495 -11.90 -14.33 2.21
C CYS A 495 -12.78 -14.80 3.35
N GLN A 496 -12.36 -14.57 4.58
CA GLN A 496 -13.14 -14.94 5.75
C GLN A 496 -13.75 -13.74 6.46
N LYS A 497 -12.98 -12.66 6.57
CA LYS A 497 -13.40 -11.49 7.33
C LYS A 497 -13.06 -10.20 6.59
N SER A 498 -14.03 -9.61 5.95
CA SER A 498 -13.91 -8.34 5.23
C SER A 498 -14.06 -7.14 6.17
N LEU A 499 -13.14 -6.17 6.07
CA LEU A 499 -13.20 -4.89 6.77
C LEU A 499 -13.42 -3.76 5.76
N PHE A 500 -14.48 -2.97 5.96
CA PHE A 500 -14.81 -1.80 5.16
C PHE A 500 -14.44 -0.54 5.91
N VAL A 501 -13.57 0.27 5.32
CA VAL A 501 -13.15 1.58 5.83
C VAL A 501 -13.79 2.64 4.98
N VAL A 502 -14.73 3.37 5.57
CA VAL A 502 -15.61 4.31 4.86
C VAL A 502 -15.56 5.71 5.50
N PRO A 503 -16.02 6.78 4.83
CA PRO A 503 -16.15 8.08 5.47
C PRO A 503 -16.99 8.01 6.76
N ASN A 504 -16.52 8.68 7.82
CA ASN A 504 -17.10 8.53 9.17
C ASN A 504 -18.61 8.81 9.26
N HIS A 505 -19.14 9.67 8.38
CA HIS A 505 -20.56 10.05 8.36
C HIS A 505 -21.41 9.10 7.52
N LEU A 506 -20.81 8.18 6.77
CA LEU A 506 -21.50 7.25 5.86
C LEU A 506 -21.60 5.82 6.40
N THR A 507 -21.07 5.52 7.59
CA THR A 507 -21.04 4.15 8.14
C THR A 507 -22.42 3.48 8.20
N GLU A 508 -23.46 4.22 8.64
CA GLU A 508 -24.82 3.71 8.73
C GLU A 508 -25.48 3.56 7.34
N GLN A 509 -25.22 4.52 6.43
CA GLN A 509 -25.69 4.43 5.06
C GLN A 509 -25.08 3.23 4.35
N TRP A 510 -23.77 3.02 4.49
CA TRP A 510 -23.07 1.86 3.95
C TRP A 510 -23.66 0.54 4.43
N ALA A 511 -23.98 0.44 5.72
CA ALA A 511 -24.64 -0.73 6.28
C ALA A 511 -26.04 -0.94 5.69
N SER A 512 -26.81 0.12 5.50
CA SER A 512 -28.14 0.08 4.90
C SER A 512 -28.07 -0.39 3.44
N GLU A 513 -27.17 0.17 2.62
CA GLU A 513 -26.96 -0.22 1.24
C GLU A 513 -26.44 -1.66 1.11
N PHE A 514 -25.56 -2.07 2.01
CA PHE A 514 -25.07 -3.46 2.07
C PHE A 514 -26.22 -4.44 2.35
N LEU A 515 -27.06 -4.16 3.34
CA LEU A 515 -28.23 -5.01 3.68
C LEU A 515 -29.31 -4.94 2.61
N HIS A 516 -29.43 -3.83 1.87
CA HIS A 516 -30.31 -3.75 0.71
C HIS A 516 -29.87 -4.72 -0.39
N LEU A 517 -28.58 -4.83 -0.62
CA LEU A 517 -28.00 -5.76 -1.61
C LEU A 517 -27.97 -7.21 -1.11
N TYR A 518 -27.62 -7.42 0.17
CA TYR A 518 -27.55 -8.74 0.83
C TYR A 518 -28.33 -8.74 2.14
N PRO A 519 -29.65 -9.00 2.12
CA PRO A 519 -30.51 -8.87 3.30
C PRO A 519 -30.15 -9.79 4.47
N ASN A 520 -29.50 -10.92 4.19
CA ASN A 520 -29.12 -11.91 5.20
C ASN A 520 -27.71 -11.74 5.76
N ALA A 521 -26.97 -10.70 5.35
CA ALA A 521 -25.59 -10.47 5.77
C ALA A 521 -25.47 -10.13 7.25
N LYS A 522 -24.49 -10.72 7.92
CA LYS A 522 -24.14 -10.45 9.33
C LYS A 522 -23.12 -9.33 9.42
N LEU A 523 -23.59 -8.12 9.66
CA LEU A 523 -22.73 -6.94 9.71
C LEU A 523 -22.39 -6.54 11.15
N LEU A 524 -21.14 -6.11 11.35
CA LEU A 524 -20.73 -5.37 12.54
C LEU A 524 -20.43 -3.93 12.12
N VAL A 525 -21.26 -2.99 12.56
CA VAL A 525 -21.15 -1.57 12.19
C VAL A 525 -20.68 -0.76 13.38
N ALA A 526 -19.61 0.00 13.18
CA ALA A 526 -19.06 0.88 14.20
C ALA A 526 -19.89 2.16 14.34
N ARG A 527 -20.32 2.44 15.57
CA ARG A 527 -20.98 3.69 15.96
C ARG A 527 -19.96 4.64 16.58
N LYS A 528 -20.30 5.93 16.64
CA LYS A 528 -19.44 6.96 17.21
C LYS A 528 -19.02 6.63 18.67
N LYS A 529 -19.93 6.06 19.45
CA LYS A 529 -19.70 5.63 20.83
C LYS A 529 -18.74 4.45 20.96
N ASP A 530 -18.64 3.59 19.97
CA ASP A 530 -17.80 2.39 20.01
C ASP A 530 -16.29 2.72 19.95
N PHE A 531 -15.93 3.94 19.53
CA PHE A 531 -14.54 4.40 19.44
C PHE A 531 -14.14 5.46 20.49
N GLU A 532 -14.95 5.67 21.50
CA GLU A 532 -14.51 6.26 22.75
C GLU A 532 -13.47 5.35 23.41
N THR A 533 -12.55 5.92 24.18
CA THR A 533 -11.37 5.20 24.70
C THR A 533 -11.72 3.88 25.39
N ALA A 534 -12.81 3.87 26.16
CA ALA A 534 -13.29 2.68 26.88
C ALA A 534 -13.92 1.63 25.95
N ASN A 535 -14.67 2.05 24.93
CA ASN A 535 -15.46 1.16 24.08
C ASN A 535 -14.65 0.58 22.90
N ARG A 536 -13.59 1.28 22.47
CA ARG A 536 -12.74 0.86 21.34
C ARG A 536 -12.15 -0.55 21.52
N LYS A 537 -11.61 -0.83 22.73
CA LYS A 537 -11.06 -2.15 23.04
C LYS A 537 -12.13 -3.24 22.91
N LYS A 538 -13.34 -2.96 23.40
CA LYS A 538 -14.48 -3.88 23.28
C LYS A 538 -14.91 -4.12 21.85
N PHE A 539 -14.92 -3.06 21.02
CA PHE A 539 -15.28 -3.19 19.59
C PHE A 539 -14.25 -4.01 18.82
N CYS A 540 -12.94 -3.72 18.98
CA CYS A 540 -11.86 -4.51 18.39
C CYS A 540 -11.91 -5.97 18.84
N ALA A 541 -12.17 -6.22 20.14
CA ALA A 541 -12.33 -7.57 20.66
C ALA A 541 -13.50 -8.32 20.01
N ARG A 542 -14.64 -7.64 19.75
CA ARG A 542 -15.77 -8.23 19.02
C ARG A 542 -15.43 -8.58 17.59
N ILE A 543 -14.58 -7.80 16.91
CA ILE A 543 -14.09 -8.18 15.56
C ILE A 543 -13.29 -9.48 15.64
N ALA A 544 -12.37 -9.58 16.61
CA ALA A 544 -11.50 -10.75 16.76
C ALA A 544 -12.28 -12.03 17.11
N THR A 545 -13.26 -11.93 18.02
CA THR A 545 -13.99 -13.11 18.56
C THR A 545 -15.24 -13.49 17.78
N GLY A 546 -15.73 -12.60 16.88
CA GLY A 546 -16.98 -12.75 16.15
C GLY A 546 -16.81 -13.27 14.74
N ASP A 547 -17.87 -13.90 14.20
CA ASP A 547 -18.00 -14.32 12.80
C ASP A 547 -18.99 -13.37 12.10
N TYR A 548 -18.43 -12.44 11.32
CA TYR A 548 -19.19 -11.45 10.55
C TYR A 548 -18.89 -11.59 9.06
N ASP A 549 -19.87 -11.27 8.21
CA ASP A 549 -19.66 -11.21 6.77
C ASP A 549 -18.92 -9.95 6.37
N ALA A 550 -19.19 -8.84 7.08
CA ALA A 550 -18.46 -7.61 6.92
C ALA A 550 -18.42 -6.81 8.22
N VAL A 551 -17.32 -6.10 8.43
CA VAL A 551 -17.14 -5.11 9.50
C VAL A 551 -17.02 -3.74 8.85
N ILE A 552 -17.87 -2.76 9.24
CA ILE A 552 -17.88 -1.42 8.67
C ILE A 552 -17.43 -0.42 9.72
N ILE A 553 -16.34 0.31 9.43
CA ILE A 553 -15.75 1.31 10.33
C ILE A 553 -15.43 2.61 9.58
N GLY A 554 -15.35 3.72 10.30
CA GLY A 554 -14.95 4.99 9.73
C GLY A 554 -13.42 5.15 9.63
N HIS A 555 -12.94 6.02 8.72
CA HIS A 555 -11.51 6.29 8.54
C HIS A 555 -10.79 6.64 9.85
N SER A 556 -11.35 7.57 10.64
CA SER A 556 -10.74 7.99 11.91
C SER A 556 -10.74 6.89 12.99
N GLN A 557 -11.59 5.89 12.84
CA GLN A 557 -11.67 4.73 13.71
C GLN A 557 -10.60 3.71 13.31
N PHE A 558 -10.42 3.49 12.02
CA PHE A 558 -9.40 2.61 11.47
C PHE A 558 -7.97 3.05 11.84
N GLU A 559 -7.69 4.35 11.83
CA GLU A 559 -6.42 4.94 12.25
C GLU A 559 -6.05 4.63 13.71
N ARG A 560 -7.05 4.32 14.56
CA ARG A 560 -6.85 4.02 15.99
C ARG A 560 -6.61 2.55 16.29
N ILE A 561 -6.65 1.67 15.31
CA ILE A 561 -6.33 0.25 15.45
C ILE A 561 -4.83 0.09 15.12
N PRO A 562 -3.97 -0.19 16.12
CA PRO A 562 -2.54 -0.23 15.89
C PRO A 562 -2.10 -1.52 15.16
N LEU A 563 -0.97 -1.46 14.46
CA LEU A 563 -0.20 -2.62 14.06
C LEU A 563 0.60 -3.15 15.26
N SER A 564 1.01 -4.42 15.22
CA SER A 564 1.93 -4.98 16.20
C SER A 564 3.25 -4.20 16.24
N TYR A 565 3.86 -4.17 17.43
CA TYR A 565 5.11 -3.46 17.65
C TYR A 565 6.22 -3.97 16.72
N GLU A 566 6.37 -5.28 16.63
CA GLU A 566 7.37 -5.98 15.82
C GLU A 566 7.26 -5.60 14.34
N ARG A 567 6.03 -5.46 13.85
CA ARG A 567 5.77 -5.06 12.46
C ARG A 567 6.11 -3.60 12.21
N GLN A 568 5.75 -2.70 13.14
CA GLN A 568 6.09 -1.30 13.03
C GLN A 568 7.61 -1.09 13.07
N GLU A 569 8.32 -1.81 13.97
CA GLU A 569 9.78 -1.80 14.04
C GLU A 569 10.41 -2.28 12.75
N ARG A 570 9.95 -3.42 12.20
CA ARG A 570 10.45 -3.98 10.92
C ARG A 570 10.29 -2.99 9.77
N ILE A 571 9.13 -2.37 9.61
CA ILE A 571 8.87 -1.41 8.53
C ILE A 571 9.81 -0.19 8.63
N ILE A 572 10.03 0.33 9.83
CA ILE A 572 10.95 1.47 10.03
C ILE A 572 12.38 1.05 9.76
N GLN A 573 12.79 -0.15 10.17
CA GLN A 573 14.12 -0.68 9.92
C GLN A 573 14.37 -0.88 8.41
N GLU A 574 13.43 -1.46 7.66
CA GLU A 574 13.50 -1.59 6.20
C GLU A 574 13.70 -0.21 5.53
N GLN A 575 12.99 0.83 5.98
CA GLN A 575 13.15 2.19 5.46
C GLN A 575 14.54 2.79 5.78
N ILE A 576 15.09 2.48 6.95
CA ILE A 576 16.45 2.88 7.34
C ILE A 576 17.47 2.20 6.42
N ASP A 577 17.34 0.90 6.21
CA ASP A 577 18.26 0.10 5.40
C ASP A 577 18.22 0.52 3.91
N GLU A 578 17.03 0.76 3.35
CA GLU A 578 16.86 1.33 2.01
C GLU A 578 17.53 2.71 1.88
N THR A 579 17.38 3.57 2.91
CA THR A 579 17.99 4.91 2.92
C THR A 579 19.51 4.81 3.00
N LEU A 580 20.06 3.86 3.78
CA LEU A 580 21.49 3.61 3.87
C LEU A 580 22.07 3.12 2.55
N ALA A 581 21.42 2.14 1.91
CA ALA A 581 21.83 1.64 0.60
C ALA A 581 21.87 2.76 -0.46
N ALA A 582 20.84 3.63 -0.47
CA ALA A 582 20.80 4.78 -1.37
C ALA A 582 21.92 5.81 -1.07
N ILE A 583 22.29 6.02 0.20
CA ILE A 583 23.41 6.89 0.58
C ILE A 583 24.74 6.31 0.10
N GLU A 584 24.95 5.00 0.24
CA GLU A 584 26.16 4.32 -0.21
C GLU A 584 26.32 4.38 -1.73
N GLU A 585 25.22 4.13 -2.47
CA GLU A 585 25.22 4.24 -3.93
C GLU A 585 25.52 5.67 -4.39
N LEU A 586 24.93 6.70 -3.76
CA LEU A 586 25.25 8.10 -4.07
C LEU A 586 26.70 8.47 -3.77
N LYS A 587 27.29 7.95 -2.69
CA LYS A 587 28.69 8.17 -2.36
C LYS A 587 29.62 7.50 -3.37
N ALA A 588 29.31 6.28 -3.79
CA ALA A 588 30.08 5.52 -4.79
C ALA A 588 30.06 6.20 -6.17
N ASN A 589 28.93 6.79 -6.57
CA ASN A 589 28.74 7.44 -7.86
C ASN A 589 29.10 8.94 -7.88
N ALA A 590 29.82 9.45 -6.88
CA ALA A 590 30.16 10.87 -6.71
C ALA A 590 28.92 11.80 -6.80
N GLY A 591 27.82 11.37 -6.21
CA GLY A 591 26.55 12.11 -6.19
C GLY A 591 26.64 13.45 -5.47
N GLU A 592 25.67 14.32 -5.70
CA GLU A 592 25.66 15.67 -5.10
C GLU A 592 25.67 15.57 -3.55
N ASN A 593 26.64 16.21 -2.92
CA ASN A 593 26.79 16.28 -1.45
C ASN A 593 25.53 16.75 -0.72
N PHE A 594 24.68 17.50 -1.40
CA PHE A 594 23.41 17.96 -0.83
C PHE A 594 22.37 16.83 -0.73
N SER A 595 22.25 15.97 -1.73
CA SER A 595 21.31 14.84 -1.72
C SER A 595 21.70 13.85 -0.62
N ILE A 596 23.01 13.62 -0.43
CA ILE A 596 23.53 12.80 0.67
C ILE A 596 23.15 13.38 2.04
N LYS A 597 23.35 14.70 2.25
CA LYS A 597 22.96 15.37 3.52
C LYS A 597 21.45 15.29 3.79
N GLN A 598 20.63 15.37 2.76
CA GLN A 598 19.17 15.24 2.92
C GLN A 598 18.76 13.82 3.31
N MET A 599 19.36 12.80 2.70
CA MET A 599 19.12 11.41 3.05
C MET A 599 19.64 11.06 4.44
N GLU A 600 20.79 11.59 4.84
CA GLU A 600 21.29 11.44 6.23
C GLU A 600 20.35 12.07 7.25
N LYS A 601 19.70 13.22 6.91
CA LYS A 601 18.67 13.81 7.77
C LYS A 601 17.42 12.91 7.87
N THR A 602 16.98 12.33 6.76
CA THR A 602 15.85 11.38 6.74
C THR A 602 16.16 10.15 7.59
N ARG A 603 17.36 9.57 7.46
CA ARG A 603 17.81 8.45 8.30
C ARG A 603 17.71 8.77 9.79
N LYS A 604 18.28 9.90 10.22
CA LYS A 604 18.20 10.33 11.63
C LYS A 604 16.75 10.50 12.13
N THR A 605 15.85 10.98 11.27
CA THR A 605 14.45 11.10 11.62
C THR A 605 13.80 9.73 11.84
N LEU A 606 14.13 8.75 10.97
CA LEU A 606 13.63 7.37 11.10
C LEU A 606 14.21 6.68 12.33
N GLU A 607 15.51 6.85 12.62
CA GLU A 607 16.16 6.34 13.84
C GLU A 607 15.49 6.89 15.12
N THR A 608 15.21 8.20 15.15
CA THR A 608 14.48 8.82 16.27
C THR A 608 13.06 8.28 16.40
N LYS A 609 12.39 8.01 15.26
CA LYS A 609 11.04 7.39 15.23
C LYS A 609 11.10 5.97 15.79
N LEU A 610 12.13 5.21 15.46
CA LEU A 610 12.37 3.86 15.97
C LEU A 610 12.65 3.84 17.47
N GLU A 611 13.51 4.75 17.95
CA GLU A 611 13.78 4.89 19.38
C GLU A 611 12.51 5.26 20.17
N LYS A 612 11.71 6.18 19.64
CA LYS A 612 10.42 6.55 20.24
C LYS A 612 9.48 5.35 20.29
N LEU A 613 9.36 4.58 19.20
CA LEU A 613 8.55 3.37 19.15
C LEU A 613 8.99 2.38 20.24
N ARG A 614 10.30 2.16 20.41
CA ARG A 614 10.87 1.29 21.45
C ARG A 614 10.58 1.78 22.86
N SER A 615 10.51 3.09 23.07
CA SER A 615 10.15 3.68 24.37
C SER A 615 8.65 3.58 24.66
N ASP A 616 7.80 3.72 23.64
CA ASP A 616 6.35 3.71 23.77
C ASP A 616 5.77 2.28 23.79
N ALA A 617 6.49 1.27 23.29
CA ALA A 617 6.08 -0.14 23.28
C ALA A 617 5.70 -0.70 24.65
N ARG A 618 6.08 -0.01 25.72
CA ARG A 618 5.73 -0.38 27.09
C ARG A 618 4.32 0.07 27.52
N LYS A 619 3.59 0.82 26.70
CA LYS A 619 2.37 1.53 27.14
C LYS A 619 1.06 1.02 26.54
N ASP A 620 1.04 0.33 25.40
CA ASP A 620 -0.21 0.01 24.70
C ASP A 620 -0.49 -1.50 24.62
N ASP A 621 -1.49 -1.91 25.39
CA ASP A 621 -2.06 -3.25 25.36
C ASP A 621 -3.46 -3.20 24.70
N VAL A 622 -3.45 -2.98 23.39
CA VAL A 622 -4.66 -2.98 22.54
C VAL A 622 -4.55 -4.15 21.57
N ILE A 623 -5.68 -4.77 21.24
CA ILE A 623 -5.76 -5.77 20.15
C ILE A 623 -5.24 -5.11 18.86
N THR A 624 -4.22 -5.71 18.29
CA THR A 624 -3.58 -5.21 17.06
C THR A 624 -4.38 -5.57 15.82
N PHE A 625 -4.08 -4.94 14.69
CA PHE A 625 -4.77 -5.20 13.42
C PHE A 625 -4.64 -6.67 13.00
N GLU A 626 -3.49 -7.27 13.22
CA GLU A 626 -3.22 -8.68 12.93
C GLU A 626 -4.14 -9.62 13.72
N GLN A 627 -4.40 -9.29 14.97
CA GLN A 627 -5.25 -10.08 15.88
C GLN A 627 -6.76 -9.97 15.56
N LEU A 628 -7.16 -9.03 14.71
CA LEU A 628 -8.56 -8.93 14.27
C LEU A 628 -8.96 -10.09 13.36
N GLY A 629 -7.99 -10.74 12.71
CA GLY A 629 -8.24 -11.79 11.73
C GLY A 629 -8.87 -11.30 10.42
N VAL A 630 -8.64 -10.04 10.10
CA VAL A 630 -9.07 -9.45 8.81
C VAL A 630 -8.12 -9.92 7.72
N ASP A 631 -8.65 -10.46 6.65
CA ASP A 631 -7.91 -10.95 5.48
C ASP A 631 -8.25 -10.18 4.20
N ARG A 632 -9.28 -9.33 4.23
CA ARG A 632 -9.62 -8.44 3.10
C ARG A 632 -10.06 -7.06 3.58
N LEU A 633 -9.43 -6.04 3.00
CA LEU A 633 -9.63 -4.63 3.34
C LEU A 633 -10.24 -3.89 2.13
N PHE A 634 -11.41 -3.31 2.32
CA PHE A 634 -12.06 -2.42 1.37
C PHE A 634 -12.00 -0.99 1.88
N VAL A 635 -11.46 -0.06 1.09
CA VAL A 635 -11.31 1.35 1.49
C VAL A 635 -12.05 2.24 0.51
N ASP A 636 -13.16 2.80 0.95
CA ASP A 636 -13.89 3.81 0.18
C ASP A 636 -13.26 5.19 0.37
N GLU A 637 -13.26 6.00 -0.69
CA GLU A 637 -12.60 7.32 -0.74
C GLU A 637 -11.11 7.24 -0.33
N SER A 638 -10.40 6.28 -0.92
CA SER A 638 -8.99 5.98 -0.62
C SER A 638 -8.03 7.16 -0.84
N HIS A 639 -8.47 8.20 -1.57
CA HIS A 639 -7.70 9.44 -1.75
C HIS A 639 -7.38 10.18 -0.43
N PHE A 640 -8.05 9.84 0.68
CA PHE A 640 -7.69 10.34 2.01
C PHE A 640 -6.28 9.93 2.47
N TYR A 641 -5.70 8.88 1.88
CA TYR A 641 -4.38 8.32 2.23
C TYR A 641 -3.27 8.71 1.24
N LYS A 642 -3.47 9.70 0.40
CA LYS A 642 -2.53 10.12 -0.65
C LYS A 642 -1.19 10.69 -0.17
N ASN A 643 -1.10 11.15 1.09
CA ASN A 643 0.10 11.78 1.64
C ASN A 643 1.03 10.75 2.31
N LEU A 644 1.45 9.73 1.57
CA LEU A 644 2.47 8.78 2.00
C LEU A 644 3.86 9.39 1.81
N PHE A 645 4.75 9.17 2.77
CA PHE A 645 6.13 9.63 2.69
C PHE A 645 6.82 9.17 1.39
N LEU A 646 7.50 10.10 0.75
CA LEU A 646 8.38 9.82 -0.39
C LEU A 646 9.69 10.62 -0.27
N THR A 647 10.77 10.00 -0.71
CA THR A 647 12.08 10.65 -0.82
C THR A 647 12.33 11.00 -2.28
N THR A 648 12.73 12.24 -2.57
CA THR A 648 12.99 12.69 -3.93
C THR A 648 14.13 13.69 -3.98
N LYS A 649 14.92 13.63 -5.03
CA LYS A 649 15.93 14.64 -5.40
C LYS A 649 15.31 15.86 -6.10
N MET A 650 14.07 15.72 -6.57
CA MET A 650 13.36 16.78 -7.30
C MET A 650 13.00 17.92 -6.36
N ARG A 651 13.31 19.15 -6.77
CA ARG A 651 13.02 20.35 -6.00
C ARG A 651 12.14 21.29 -6.81
N ASN A 652 11.27 22.01 -6.11
CA ASN A 652 10.40 23.02 -6.71
C ASN A 652 9.47 22.48 -7.79
N VAL A 653 9.10 21.20 -7.69
CA VAL A 653 8.05 20.60 -8.53
C VAL A 653 6.72 20.80 -7.82
N ALA A 654 5.80 21.49 -8.50
CA ALA A 654 4.45 21.70 -7.95
C ALA A 654 3.73 20.37 -7.74
N GLY A 655 3.06 20.22 -6.60
CA GLY A 655 2.30 19.01 -6.27
C GLY A 655 3.12 17.87 -5.62
N LEU A 656 4.45 17.96 -5.53
CA LEU A 656 5.25 17.02 -4.76
C LEU A 656 5.25 17.41 -3.28
N SER A 657 4.49 16.69 -2.46
CA SER A 657 4.53 16.82 -1.01
C SER A 657 5.49 15.79 -0.43
N THR A 658 6.49 16.25 0.31
CA THR A 658 7.37 15.39 1.11
C THR A 658 6.88 15.23 2.55
N SER A 659 5.69 15.78 2.86
CA SER A 659 5.07 15.64 4.18
C SER A 659 4.44 14.27 4.33
N GLU A 660 4.74 13.59 5.44
CA GLU A 660 4.16 12.32 5.82
C GLU A 660 2.92 12.56 6.70
N ALA A 661 1.81 11.92 6.34
CA ALA A 661 0.66 11.80 7.22
C ALA A 661 0.73 10.44 7.95
N GLN A 662 0.69 10.44 9.29
CA GLN A 662 0.76 9.23 10.10
C GLN A 662 -0.27 8.18 9.66
N LYS A 663 -1.49 8.60 9.32
CA LYS A 663 -2.54 7.73 8.80
C LYS A 663 -2.16 6.99 7.51
N SER A 664 -1.39 7.65 6.63
CA SER A 664 -0.95 7.03 5.36
C SER A 664 0.13 5.98 5.61
N SER A 665 1.06 6.24 6.53
CA SER A 665 2.07 5.26 6.93
C SER A 665 1.46 4.06 7.66
N ASP A 666 0.46 4.28 8.51
CA ASP A 666 -0.31 3.23 9.17
C ASP A 666 -1.07 2.36 8.15
N MET A 667 -1.78 2.99 7.20
CA MET A 667 -2.44 2.30 6.09
C MET A 667 -1.44 1.46 5.28
N PHE A 668 -0.26 2.00 4.97
CA PHE A 668 0.77 1.29 4.23
C PHE A 668 1.21 0.02 4.96
N GLY A 669 1.47 0.11 6.26
CA GLY A 669 1.84 -1.04 7.07
C GLY A 669 0.76 -2.13 7.09
N LYS A 670 -0.52 -1.76 7.16
CA LYS A 670 -1.67 -2.68 7.09
C LYS A 670 -1.82 -3.34 5.72
N CYS A 671 -1.63 -2.58 4.64
CA CYS A 671 -1.61 -3.14 3.28
C CYS A 671 -0.46 -4.15 3.11
N ARG A 672 0.74 -3.84 3.61
CA ARG A 672 1.88 -4.78 3.58
C ARG A 672 1.59 -6.08 4.34
N TYR A 673 0.92 -5.98 5.49
CA TYR A 673 0.49 -7.16 6.24
C TYR A 673 -0.49 -8.02 5.43
N LEU A 674 -1.49 -7.39 4.82
CA LEU A 674 -2.46 -8.10 4.00
C LEU A 674 -1.81 -8.73 2.77
N ASP A 675 -0.86 -8.07 2.13
CA ASP A 675 -0.10 -8.62 1.00
C ASP A 675 0.66 -9.91 1.41
N GLU A 676 1.25 -9.92 2.61
CA GLU A 676 1.97 -11.08 3.13
C GLU A 676 1.05 -12.30 3.36
N ILE A 677 -0.14 -12.09 3.93
CA ILE A 677 -1.06 -13.19 4.26
C ILE A 677 -1.94 -13.63 3.10
N THR A 678 -2.13 -12.78 2.07
CA THR A 678 -3.05 -13.06 0.95
C THR A 678 -2.35 -13.19 -0.40
N GLY A 679 -1.03 -13.04 -0.44
CA GLY A 679 -0.28 -13.04 -1.71
C GLY A 679 -0.65 -11.88 -2.64
N GLY A 680 -0.96 -10.70 -2.08
CA GLY A 680 -1.32 -9.49 -2.84
C GLY A 680 -2.76 -9.48 -3.35
N ARG A 681 -3.69 -10.07 -2.60
CA ARG A 681 -5.13 -10.15 -2.95
C ARG A 681 -6.04 -9.58 -1.87
N GLY A 682 -5.47 -8.96 -0.84
CA GLY A 682 -6.18 -8.53 0.36
C GLY A 682 -6.70 -7.09 0.34
N VAL A 683 -6.39 -6.25 -0.66
CA VAL A 683 -6.69 -4.82 -0.61
C VAL A 683 -7.48 -4.35 -1.82
N VAL A 684 -8.59 -3.67 -1.55
CA VAL A 684 -9.44 -3.04 -2.58
C VAL A 684 -9.64 -1.57 -2.22
N PHE A 685 -9.14 -0.69 -3.04
CA PHE A 685 -9.33 0.76 -2.93
C PHE A 685 -10.41 1.22 -3.89
N ALA A 686 -11.25 2.14 -3.44
CA ALA A 686 -12.28 2.77 -4.27
C ALA A 686 -12.19 4.30 -4.13
N THR A 687 -12.25 5.02 -5.25
CA THR A 687 -12.31 6.48 -5.27
C THR A 687 -12.76 6.99 -6.63
N GLY A 688 -13.51 8.10 -6.64
CA GLY A 688 -13.83 8.83 -7.87
C GLY A 688 -12.71 9.79 -8.32
N THR A 689 -11.69 10.00 -7.48
CA THR A 689 -10.59 10.96 -7.73
C THR A 689 -9.25 10.33 -7.39
N PRO A 690 -8.77 9.35 -8.19
CA PRO A 690 -7.51 8.64 -7.92
C PRO A 690 -6.29 9.58 -7.96
N MET A 691 -6.37 10.62 -8.78
CA MET A 691 -5.39 11.68 -8.87
C MET A 691 -6.10 13.04 -8.85
N SER A 692 -5.69 13.94 -7.96
CA SER A 692 -6.27 15.28 -7.85
C SER A 692 -5.26 16.40 -8.06
N ASN A 693 -4.05 16.27 -7.56
CA ASN A 693 -3.07 17.36 -7.54
C ASN A 693 -1.74 17.03 -8.22
N SER A 694 -1.34 15.76 -8.24
CA SER A 694 0.00 15.38 -8.68
C SER A 694 0.05 13.89 -9.08
N MET A 695 0.95 13.57 -10.01
CA MET A 695 1.28 12.18 -10.37
C MET A 695 1.90 11.38 -9.23
N SER A 696 2.46 12.05 -8.21
CA SER A 696 2.94 11.36 -7.00
C SER A 696 1.81 10.63 -6.26
N GLU A 697 0.56 11.05 -6.43
CA GLU A 697 -0.61 10.36 -5.89
C GLU A 697 -0.79 8.98 -6.54
N LEU A 698 -0.55 8.84 -7.86
CA LEU A 698 -0.57 7.56 -8.56
C LEU A 698 0.55 6.64 -8.05
N TYR A 699 1.77 7.16 -7.92
CA TYR A 699 2.87 6.40 -7.32
C TYR A 699 2.53 5.91 -5.91
N THR A 700 1.87 6.75 -5.11
CA THR A 700 1.42 6.38 -3.77
C THR A 700 0.41 5.22 -3.81
N VAL A 701 -0.57 5.27 -4.72
CA VAL A 701 -1.54 4.18 -4.93
C VAL A 701 -0.83 2.89 -5.35
N MET A 702 0.15 2.97 -6.26
CA MET A 702 0.96 1.82 -6.66
C MET A 702 1.75 1.22 -5.48
N ARG A 703 2.25 2.05 -4.56
CA ARG A 703 2.90 1.55 -3.34
C ARG A 703 1.96 0.79 -2.42
N TYR A 704 0.70 1.18 -2.32
CA TYR A 704 -0.29 0.45 -1.53
C TYR A 704 -0.69 -0.88 -2.16
N LEU A 705 -0.88 -0.91 -3.49
CA LEU A 705 -1.54 -2.04 -4.16
C LEU A 705 -0.59 -3.01 -4.87
N GLN A 706 0.63 -2.58 -5.21
CA GLN A 706 1.58 -3.40 -5.99
C GLN A 706 3.05 -3.15 -5.60
N TYR A 707 3.31 -3.06 -4.30
CA TYR A 707 4.65 -2.78 -3.80
C TYR A 707 5.69 -3.82 -4.24
N GLY A 708 5.33 -5.11 -4.19
CA GLY A 708 6.20 -6.19 -4.66
C GLY A 708 6.59 -6.06 -6.14
N THR A 709 5.68 -5.62 -7.00
CA THR A 709 5.97 -5.35 -8.41
C THR A 709 6.93 -4.17 -8.58
N LEU A 710 6.76 -3.11 -7.78
CA LEU A 710 7.69 -1.96 -7.77
C LEU A 710 9.10 -2.39 -7.33
N GLN A 711 9.21 -3.26 -6.32
CA GLN A 711 10.49 -3.82 -5.87
C GLN A 711 11.17 -4.65 -6.98
N GLN A 712 10.45 -5.57 -7.60
CA GLN A 712 10.98 -6.42 -8.67
C GLN A 712 11.47 -5.61 -9.87
N LYS A 713 10.85 -4.46 -10.15
CA LYS A 713 11.22 -3.57 -11.26
C LYS A 713 12.21 -2.47 -10.87
N GLY A 714 12.68 -2.41 -9.62
CA GLY A 714 13.57 -1.35 -9.14
C GLY A 714 12.93 0.05 -9.10
N LEU A 715 11.61 0.13 -8.97
CA LEU A 715 10.82 1.37 -9.01
C LEU A 715 10.30 1.80 -7.63
N THR A 716 10.88 1.28 -6.54
CA THR A 716 10.50 1.64 -5.17
C THR A 716 10.86 3.08 -4.81
N HIS A 717 11.88 3.65 -5.44
CA HIS A 717 12.22 5.06 -5.27
C HIS A 717 11.43 5.94 -6.23
N PHE A 718 10.86 7.03 -5.70
CA PHE A 718 10.06 7.95 -6.51
C PHE A 718 10.81 8.51 -7.73
N ASP A 719 12.10 8.83 -7.59
CA ASP A 719 12.90 9.38 -8.68
C ASP A 719 13.08 8.38 -9.83
N CYS A 720 13.21 7.07 -9.53
CA CYS A 720 13.26 6.00 -10.54
C CYS A 720 11.92 5.86 -11.25
N TRP A 721 10.83 5.84 -10.50
CA TRP A 721 9.48 5.81 -11.04
C TRP A 721 9.18 7.04 -11.90
N ALA A 722 9.50 8.23 -11.39
CA ALA A 722 9.26 9.50 -12.10
C ALA A 722 10.10 9.64 -13.38
N SER A 723 11.33 9.12 -13.40
CA SER A 723 12.16 9.10 -14.62
C SER A 723 11.61 8.14 -15.69
N THR A 724 10.91 7.09 -15.25
CA THR A 724 10.32 6.08 -16.17
C THR A 724 8.98 6.56 -16.73
N PHE A 725 8.10 7.14 -15.90
CA PHE A 725 6.71 7.44 -16.25
C PHE A 725 6.39 8.93 -16.31
N GLY A 726 7.28 9.78 -15.84
CA GLY A 726 7.01 11.21 -15.67
C GLY A 726 7.87 12.11 -16.56
N GLU A 727 7.36 13.30 -16.84
CA GLU A 727 8.09 14.40 -17.46
C GLU A 727 7.88 15.67 -16.64
N THR A 728 8.93 16.47 -16.51
CA THR A 728 8.82 17.79 -15.90
C THR A 728 8.51 18.83 -16.98
N THR A 729 7.30 19.37 -16.99
CA THR A 729 6.90 20.46 -17.88
C THR A 729 6.88 21.78 -17.12
N ARG A 730 7.32 22.88 -17.76
CA ARG A 730 7.18 24.23 -17.24
C ARG A 730 5.89 24.83 -17.78
N SER A 731 4.96 25.24 -16.91
CA SER A 731 3.86 26.10 -17.35
C SER A 731 4.34 27.56 -17.33
N GLU A 732 4.27 28.24 -18.44
CA GLU A 732 4.54 29.67 -18.53
C GLU A 732 3.47 30.56 -17.84
N GLU A 733 2.38 30.00 -17.37
CA GLU A 733 1.24 30.67 -16.76
C GLU A 733 1.48 31.29 -15.37
N ARG A 734 2.70 31.25 -14.86
CA ARG A 734 3.04 31.91 -13.58
C ARG A 734 3.08 33.42 -13.62
N ARG A 735 2.78 34.07 -14.76
CA ARG A 735 2.74 35.55 -14.88
C ARG A 735 1.37 36.18 -14.64
N VAL A 736 0.28 35.43 -14.60
CA VAL A 736 -1.05 35.92 -14.25
C VAL A 736 -1.58 35.03 -13.13
N GLY A 737 -1.72 35.55 -11.93
CA GLY A 737 -2.16 34.81 -10.76
C GLY A 737 -3.48 34.08 -11.00
N LYS A 738 -3.45 32.85 -10.66
CA LYS A 738 -4.47 31.83 -10.41
C LYS A 738 -4.39 30.63 -11.36
N GLU A 739 -4.31 29.43 -10.70
CA GLU A 739 -4.51 28.08 -11.23
C GLU A 739 -3.33 27.43 -11.98
N CYS A 740 -2.54 26.66 -11.23
CA CYS A 740 -1.68 25.62 -11.78
C CYS A 740 -2.54 24.44 -12.25
N ARG A 741 -2.78 24.33 -13.55
CA ARG A 741 -3.18 23.07 -14.18
C ARG A 741 -1.95 22.44 -14.79
N SER A 742 -1.44 21.37 -14.16
CA SER A 742 -0.48 20.47 -14.80
C SER A 742 -1.23 19.65 -15.85
N ARG A 743 -0.98 19.91 -17.12
CA ARG A 743 -1.41 19.01 -18.20
C ARG A 743 -0.39 17.87 -18.29
N TRP A 744 -0.79 16.70 -17.87
CA TRP A 744 -0.11 15.44 -18.18
C TRP A 744 -0.82 14.82 -19.38
N SER A 745 -0.05 14.38 -20.35
CA SER A 745 -0.60 13.64 -21.48
C SER A 745 -1.05 12.25 -20.99
N PRO A 746 -2.26 11.80 -21.31
CA PRO A 746 -2.76 10.50 -20.89
C PRO A 746 -2.20 9.30 -21.68
N TYR A 747 -1.17 9.51 -22.49
CA TYR A 747 -0.64 8.47 -23.37
C TYR A 747 0.79 8.08 -22.98
N HIS A 748 0.89 7.16 -22.04
CA HIS A 748 2.00 6.19 -21.95
C HIS A 748 1.60 5.04 -21.04
#